data_104fa035bc24b783656b5056e7bc65b5
#
_entry.id   104fa035bc24b783656b5056e7bc65b5
#
_cell.length_a   1.000
_cell.length_b   1.000
_cell.length_c   1.000
_cell.angle_alpha   90.00
_cell.angle_beta   90.00
_cell.angle_gamma   90.00
#
_symmetry.space_group_name_H-M   'P 1'
#
loop_
_entity.id
_entity.type
_entity.pdbx_description
1 polymer ?
#
loop_
_entity_poly.entity_id
_entity_poly.type
_entity_poly.pdbx_seq_one_letter_code
_entity_poly.pdbx_strand_id
1 'polypeptide(L)'
;MNFKTTLFLLVLLAIVGGFFLWEKDQPQTDYDQAQVDQTKQPLLNADDFDKDKIKSLSITRDGKTVTIEKQGTDWQQTSPVSFKLNSWSANQPATRALALTYTEKLTPGKRGAPSLQDVKLDEPLAVVNVKFDDQTPEQTFKLGRRGVGGRGYLMLNDDPTRYVVNDDLHKTILDEDINDWRSKSFKAPTEGQINQVTKVDEHGRIDIVKSNGMWAFAGDHTGRVSREEVTKLLGAINTIFVAEFVADEPADLSVYGLDQPKVLMTLQLPAAEVKKTDEKDAQDVATPQPRYKTIAIGDPVDLKKERYFATYADGQGVGKVVFQLNKSDYEKFVKDADSLRDPSLTPIVTSDITKLLIAQGSDTVLQINKGAAGWGYGDPKPGYGLDAALAEKLVNSLTDARATGYIVNPKFIRPPLMSVTLGATGHASDDVLSIHAGGDDFVTVIRNNETVGYNVPKAELQQVMGTQVALLRNRIIKDWKPADLKSVDVILPDASQTMLQFTRDNASWKLEGYDKHESFALTDMLDALAPLKAESWQVNGPLGDDVYTVSYGNDDQKLTLKVDPTSRVAQLVEPELNFMVSQELVDKFTAELRPRTIVDLTRDAIKKVQINTNDQNVTIDHADGKFTATGVELDDEKVGMLFDTLAGLRVEKYIDSSKIARPISVTITTTDDKTISIQLGDDKTGQIGSTFFKLADDDFDNITAKMSK
;
A
#
# COMPACT_ATOMS: atom_id res chain seq x y z
N MET A 1 3.25 9.15 12.98
CA MET A 1 3.99 9.25 14.27
C MET A 1 3.68 10.61 14.87
N ASN A 2 3.22 10.65 16.12
CA ASN A 2 2.77 11.91 16.75
C ASN A 2 3.99 12.78 17.11
N PHE A 3 3.97 14.07 16.76
CA PHE A 3 5.05 15.03 17.03
C PHE A 3 5.58 14.98 18.47
N LYS A 4 4.71 14.70 19.45
CA LYS A 4 5.07 14.51 20.87
C LYS A 4 5.97 13.30 21.10
N THR A 5 5.77 12.22 20.38
CA THR A 5 6.60 10.98 20.49
C THR A 5 7.98 11.19 19.86
N THR A 6 8.03 11.93 18.75
CA THR A 6 9.30 12.25 18.07
C THR A 6 10.13 13.22 18.92
N LEU A 7 9.50 14.20 19.56
CA LEU A 7 10.17 15.12 20.47
C LEU A 7 10.71 14.41 21.73
N PHE A 8 9.93 13.48 22.29
CA PHE A 8 10.35 12.66 23.43
C PHE A 8 11.56 11.77 23.09
N LEU A 9 11.56 11.13 21.92
CA LEU A 9 12.69 10.34 21.44
C LEU A 9 13.96 11.18 21.19
N LEU A 10 13.80 12.40 20.67
CA LEU A 10 14.91 13.35 20.46
C LEU A 10 15.52 13.81 21.80
N VAL A 11 14.68 14.08 22.80
CA VAL A 11 15.14 14.46 24.15
C VAL A 11 15.85 13.28 24.81
N LEU A 12 15.33 12.05 24.67
CA LEU A 12 15.94 10.84 25.20
C LEU A 12 17.30 10.56 24.54
N LEU A 13 17.40 10.75 23.23
CA LEU A 13 18.65 10.64 22.47
C LEU A 13 19.68 11.70 22.89
N ALA A 14 19.24 12.94 23.17
CA ALA A 14 20.11 14.00 23.66
C ALA A 14 20.61 13.73 25.08
N ILE A 15 19.77 13.16 25.96
CA ILE A 15 20.17 12.75 27.32
C ILE A 15 21.18 11.61 27.27
N VAL A 16 20.93 10.58 26.47
CA VAL A 16 21.84 9.43 26.30
C VAL A 16 23.16 9.89 25.65
N GLY A 17 23.07 10.73 24.60
CA GLY A 17 24.26 11.30 23.96
C GLY A 17 25.06 12.22 24.89
N GLY A 18 24.37 13.03 25.68
CA GLY A 18 25.00 13.90 26.70
C GLY A 18 25.66 13.09 27.81
N PHE A 19 25.04 11.99 28.25
CA PHE A 19 25.63 11.06 29.23
C PHE A 19 26.89 10.39 28.70
N PHE A 20 26.86 9.98 27.43
CA PHE A 20 28.00 9.34 26.74
C PHE A 20 29.18 10.31 26.55
N LEU A 21 28.87 11.59 26.24
CA LEU A 21 29.92 12.62 26.13
C LEU A 21 30.48 13.02 27.50
N TRP A 22 29.62 13.05 28.54
CA TRP A 22 30.05 13.34 29.91
C TRP A 22 30.91 12.22 30.51
N GLU A 23 30.58 10.93 30.21
CA GLU A 23 31.37 9.77 30.62
C GLU A 23 32.73 9.75 29.90
N LYS A 24 32.81 10.26 28.69
CA LYS A 24 34.05 10.35 27.92
C LYS A 24 34.98 11.46 28.36
N ASP A 25 34.43 12.51 28.96
CA ASP A 25 35.19 13.70 29.47
C ASP A 25 35.55 13.59 30.96
N GLN A 26 35.21 12.49 31.65
CA GLN A 26 35.74 12.26 33.00
C GLN A 26 37.23 11.96 32.83
N PRO A 27 38.12 12.73 33.47
CA PRO A 27 39.54 12.43 33.51
C PRO A 27 39.68 11.06 34.20
N GLN A 28 39.81 10.00 33.44
CA GLN A 28 40.34 8.76 33.95
C GLN A 28 41.72 9.10 34.45
N THR A 29 41.89 9.00 35.76
CA THR A 29 43.20 9.20 36.36
C THR A 29 44.12 8.10 35.82
N ASP A 30 44.96 8.43 34.85
CA ASP A 30 45.98 7.57 34.25
C ASP A 30 46.91 6.93 35.31
N TYR A 31 46.82 7.38 36.54
CA TYR A 31 47.61 6.92 37.66
C TYR A 31 47.23 5.53 38.19
N ASP A 32 45.93 5.19 38.19
CA ASP A 32 45.46 3.90 38.71
C ASP A 32 45.54 2.78 37.64
N GLN A 33 45.36 3.10 36.38
CA GLN A 33 45.57 2.12 35.30
C GLN A 33 47.04 1.78 35.04
N ALA A 34 47.90 2.79 35.10
CA ALA A 34 49.34 2.54 34.86
C ALA A 34 50.02 1.70 35.95
N GLN A 35 49.55 1.78 37.22
CA GLN A 35 50.05 0.91 38.30
C GLN A 35 49.45 -0.50 38.26
N VAL A 36 48.22 -0.66 37.81
CA VAL A 36 47.56 -1.97 37.64
C VAL A 36 48.11 -2.73 36.40
N ASP A 37 48.43 -2.01 35.32
CA ASP A 37 48.97 -2.63 34.10
C ASP A 37 50.46 -3.02 34.22
N GLN A 38 51.25 -2.38 35.03
CA GLN A 38 52.65 -2.73 35.23
C GLN A 38 52.89 -4.09 35.96
N THR A 39 51.84 -4.64 36.59
CA THR A 39 51.89 -5.94 37.29
C THR A 39 51.30 -7.11 36.51
N LYS A 40 50.54 -6.83 35.45
CA LYS A 40 49.90 -7.86 34.61
C LYS A 40 50.81 -8.32 33.51
N GLN A 41 51.04 -9.62 33.42
CA GLN A 41 51.82 -10.24 32.35
C GLN A 41 50.92 -11.15 31.51
N PRO A 42 51.06 -11.21 30.18
CA PRO A 42 50.32 -12.15 29.37
C PRO A 42 50.64 -13.58 29.76
N LEU A 43 49.63 -14.43 29.87
CA LEU A 43 49.82 -15.87 30.17
C LEU A 43 50.44 -16.61 28.99
N LEU A 44 50.00 -16.25 27.78
CA LEU A 44 50.53 -16.73 26.51
C LEU A 44 51.15 -15.55 25.75
N ASN A 45 52.23 -15.80 25.01
CA ASN A 45 52.77 -14.79 24.12
C ASN A 45 51.86 -14.64 22.90
N ALA A 46 51.37 -13.46 22.65
CA ALA A 46 50.40 -13.19 21.56
C ALA A 46 51.00 -13.46 20.17
N ASP A 47 52.33 -13.40 20.01
CA ASP A 47 52.99 -13.64 18.74
C ASP A 47 53.05 -15.16 18.39
N ASP A 48 52.89 -16.05 19.38
CA ASP A 48 52.93 -17.49 19.21
C ASP A 48 51.55 -18.11 18.95
N PHE A 49 50.47 -17.37 19.20
CA PHE A 49 49.09 -17.89 19.14
C PHE A 49 48.14 -16.95 18.38
N ASP A 50 47.92 -17.26 17.11
CA ASP A 50 46.99 -16.49 16.25
C ASP A 50 45.53 -16.95 16.48
N LYS A 51 44.68 -16.02 16.97
CA LYS A 51 43.23 -16.27 17.17
C LYS A 51 42.51 -16.68 15.89
N ASP A 52 43.01 -16.28 14.72
CA ASP A 52 42.36 -16.57 13.45
C ASP A 52 42.64 -18.03 13.01
N LYS A 53 43.64 -18.65 13.61
CA LYS A 53 44.04 -20.04 13.40
C LYS A 53 43.37 -21.05 14.36
N ILE A 54 42.50 -20.59 15.24
CA ILE A 54 41.74 -21.48 16.11
C ILE A 54 40.83 -22.36 15.27
N LYS A 55 40.96 -23.68 15.42
CA LYS A 55 40.15 -24.70 14.74
C LYS A 55 38.99 -25.17 15.60
N SER A 56 39.24 -25.50 16.86
CA SER A 56 38.22 -26.01 17.75
C SER A 56 38.49 -25.72 19.22
N LEU A 57 37.43 -25.72 20.02
CA LEU A 57 37.50 -25.72 21.48
C LEU A 57 36.75 -26.94 22.02
N SER A 58 37.34 -27.60 23.03
CA SER A 58 36.67 -28.63 23.82
C SER A 58 36.60 -28.14 25.26
N ILE A 59 35.41 -28.09 25.83
CA ILE A 59 35.12 -27.58 27.17
C ILE A 59 34.47 -28.68 27.98
N THR A 60 35.19 -29.11 29.01
CA THR A 60 34.72 -30.13 29.96
C THR A 60 34.37 -29.45 31.26
N ARG A 61 33.08 -29.54 31.70
CA ARG A 61 32.58 -29.01 32.95
C ARG A 61 31.53 -29.98 33.52
N ASP A 62 31.55 -30.24 34.81
CA ASP A 62 30.59 -31.14 35.51
C ASP A 62 30.48 -32.50 34.82
N GLY A 63 31.62 -33.08 34.39
CA GLY A 63 31.68 -34.36 33.70
C GLY A 63 31.12 -34.39 32.27
N LYS A 64 30.64 -33.26 31.74
CA LYS A 64 30.12 -33.13 30.37
C LYS A 64 31.15 -32.39 29.49
N THR A 65 31.36 -32.91 28.28
CA THR A 65 32.22 -32.28 27.30
C THR A 65 31.42 -31.73 26.13
N VAL A 66 31.60 -30.45 25.83
CA VAL A 66 31.09 -29.80 24.64
C VAL A 66 32.23 -29.46 23.72
N THR A 67 32.11 -29.81 22.45
CA THR A 67 33.08 -29.45 21.41
C THR A 67 32.45 -28.50 20.41
N ILE A 68 33.16 -27.43 20.15
CA ILE A 68 32.78 -26.44 19.12
C ILE A 68 33.89 -26.33 18.10
N GLU A 69 33.54 -26.26 16.84
CA GLU A 69 34.51 -26.18 15.71
C GLU A 69 34.17 -25.00 14.80
N LYS A 70 35.26 -24.41 14.27
CA LYS A 70 35.17 -23.31 13.31
C LYS A 70 35.05 -23.88 11.90
N GLN A 71 33.99 -23.51 11.17
CA GLN A 71 33.77 -23.86 9.77
C GLN A 71 33.77 -22.59 8.92
N GLY A 72 34.91 -22.23 8.36
CA GLY A 72 35.09 -20.92 7.73
C GLY A 72 34.98 -19.78 8.76
N THR A 73 33.99 -18.93 8.62
CA THR A 73 33.70 -17.83 9.57
C THR A 73 32.71 -18.20 10.68
N ASP A 74 32.00 -19.33 10.53
CA ASP A 74 30.96 -19.76 11.43
C ASP A 74 31.46 -20.76 12.45
N TRP A 75 30.86 -20.76 13.65
CA TRP A 75 31.11 -21.74 14.69
C TRP A 75 29.93 -22.74 14.75
N GLN A 76 30.26 -24.01 14.94
CA GLN A 76 29.32 -25.10 15.09
C GLN A 76 29.69 -25.94 16.30
N GLN A 77 28.70 -26.24 17.15
CA GLN A 77 28.79 -27.30 18.13
C GLN A 77 28.80 -28.62 17.37
N THR A 78 29.77 -29.50 17.66
CA THR A 78 29.91 -30.83 17.04
C THR A 78 29.62 -31.95 18.02
N SER A 79 29.74 -31.69 19.33
CA SER A 79 29.45 -32.64 20.42
C SER A 79 28.83 -31.91 21.61
N PRO A 80 27.83 -32.49 22.33
CA PRO A 80 27.22 -33.79 22.10
C PRO A 80 26.30 -33.84 20.87
N VAL A 81 25.71 -32.71 20.45
CA VAL A 81 24.87 -32.60 19.27
C VAL A 81 25.44 -31.59 18.31
N SER A 82 25.15 -31.77 17.00
CA SER A 82 25.52 -30.80 15.98
C SER A 82 24.50 -29.66 15.98
N PHE A 83 24.95 -28.42 16.25
CA PHE A 83 24.10 -27.24 16.24
C PHE A 83 24.89 -25.98 15.89
N LYS A 84 24.26 -25.08 15.09
CA LYS A 84 24.86 -23.80 14.73
C LYS A 84 24.99 -22.87 15.93
N LEU A 85 26.14 -22.24 16.09
CA LEU A 85 26.40 -21.28 17.16
C LEU A 85 26.30 -19.83 16.66
N ASN A 86 26.06 -18.91 17.59
CA ASN A 86 26.27 -17.50 17.38
C ASN A 86 27.78 -17.24 17.35
N SER A 87 28.31 -16.82 16.22
CA SER A 87 29.77 -16.69 16.02
C SER A 87 30.42 -15.72 16.99
N TRP A 88 29.70 -14.65 17.41
CA TRP A 88 30.22 -13.72 18.40
C TRP A 88 30.35 -14.37 19.77
N SER A 89 29.31 -15.02 20.27
CA SER A 89 29.31 -15.67 21.59
C SER A 89 30.29 -16.86 21.63
N ALA A 90 30.26 -17.68 20.59
CA ALA A 90 31.15 -18.86 20.48
C ALA A 90 32.63 -18.52 20.37
N ASN A 91 32.97 -17.32 19.89
CA ASN A 91 34.36 -16.86 19.80
C ASN A 91 34.90 -16.32 21.14
N GLN A 92 34.05 -15.99 22.11
CA GLN A 92 34.45 -15.40 23.39
C GLN A 92 35.34 -16.31 24.21
N PRO A 93 35.05 -17.62 24.40
CA PRO A 93 35.92 -18.50 25.18
C PRO A 93 37.37 -18.55 24.65
N ALA A 94 37.50 -18.67 23.34
CA ALA A 94 38.81 -18.71 22.68
C ALA A 94 39.58 -17.39 22.83
N THR A 95 38.87 -16.26 22.54
CA THR A 95 39.47 -14.93 22.65
C THR A 95 39.94 -14.66 24.08
N ARG A 96 39.10 -14.99 25.08
CA ARG A 96 39.43 -14.79 26.50
C ARG A 96 40.54 -15.70 26.98
N ALA A 97 40.60 -16.97 26.50
CA ALA A 97 41.69 -17.90 26.81
C ALA A 97 43.03 -17.35 26.35
N LEU A 98 43.09 -16.86 25.10
CA LEU A 98 44.35 -16.31 24.55
C LEU A 98 44.73 -14.94 25.12
N ALA A 99 43.78 -14.15 25.60
CA ALA A 99 44.01 -12.85 26.18
C ALA A 99 44.21 -12.85 27.72
N LEU A 100 44.37 -14.03 28.33
CA LEU A 100 44.58 -14.16 29.76
C LEU A 100 45.86 -13.44 30.20
N THR A 101 45.74 -12.70 31.29
CA THR A 101 46.90 -12.09 31.99
C THR A 101 46.97 -12.63 33.40
N TYR A 102 48.17 -12.80 33.90
CA TYR A 102 48.37 -13.20 35.29
C TYR A 102 49.08 -12.09 36.10
N THR A 103 48.75 -12.02 37.37
CA THR A 103 49.39 -11.13 38.36
C THR A 103 50.36 -11.86 39.24
N GLU A 104 50.18 -13.16 39.43
CA GLU A 104 51.06 -14.01 40.26
C GLU A 104 51.31 -15.34 39.61
N LYS A 105 52.58 -15.79 39.68
CA LYS A 105 53.05 -17.11 39.28
C LYS A 105 53.47 -17.89 40.52
N LEU A 106 52.71 -18.92 40.88
CA LEU A 106 52.87 -19.68 42.09
C LEU A 106 53.49 -21.08 41.77
N THR A 107 54.81 -21.16 41.88
CA THR A 107 55.54 -22.40 41.60
C THR A 107 55.37 -23.39 42.77
N PRO A 108 55.23 -24.71 42.52
CA PRO A 108 55.16 -25.71 43.58
C PRO A 108 56.34 -25.65 44.54
N GLY A 109 56.08 -25.79 45.84
CA GLY A 109 57.12 -25.79 46.88
C GLY A 109 57.50 -24.37 47.39
N LYS A 110 57.04 -23.29 46.79
CA LYS A 110 57.25 -21.93 47.36
C LYS A 110 56.38 -21.74 48.63
N ARG A 111 56.99 -21.17 49.67
CA ARG A 111 56.30 -20.82 50.95
C ARG A 111 55.12 -19.87 50.66
N GLY A 112 53.91 -20.30 51.07
CA GLY A 112 52.69 -19.50 50.88
C GLY A 112 51.90 -19.80 49.62
N ALA A 113 52.38 -20.69 48.73
CA ALA A 113 51.57 -21.13 47.59
C ALA A 113 50.45 -22.09 48.07
N PRO A 114 49.15 -21.82 47.75
CA PRO A 114 48.04 -22.69 48.15
C PRO A 114 48.17 -24.06 47.53
N SER A 115 47.65 -25.13 48.17
CA SER A 115 47.66 -26.45 47.58
C SER A 115 46.74 -26.50 46.33
N LEU A 116 46.89 -27.52 45.48
CA LEU A 116 45.98 -27.71 44.34
C LEU A 116 44.53 -27.86 44.81
N GLN A 117 44.32 -28.54 45.96
CA GLN A 117 43.01 -28.76 46.56
C GLN A 117 42.39 -27.45 47.05
N ASP A 118 43.16 -26.52 47.66
CA ASP A 118 42.67 -25.24 48.16
C ASP A 118 42.14 -24.37 47.03
N VAL A 119 42.70 -24.47 45.82
CA VAL A 119 42.34 -23.67 44.66
C VAL A 119 41.51 -24.46 43.62
N LYS A 120 41.10 -25.71 43.97
CA LYS A 120 40.30 -26.55 43.06
C LYS A 120 40.99 -26.84 41.72
N LEU A 121 42.26 -27.12 41.73
CA LEU A 121 43.05 -27.47 40.54
C LEU A 121 43.55 -28.94 40.53
N ASP A 122 43.36 -29.65 41.64
CA ASP A 122 43.44 -31.11 41.72
C ASP A 122 42.27 -31.79 40.99
N GLU A 123 41.08 -31.24 41.13
CA GLU A 123 39.87 -31.52 40.36
C GLU A 123 39.37 -30.22 39.76
N PRO A 124 39.83 -29.83 38.55
CA PRO A 124 39.47 -28.55 37.96
C PRO A 124 37.96 -28.38 37.76
N LEU A 125 37.43 -27.21 38.07
CA LEU A 125 36.02 -26.88 37.86
C LEU A 125 35.61 -26.94 36.38
N ALA A 126 36.56 -26.64 35.49
CA ALA A 126 36.44 -26.85 34.05
C ALA A 126 37.83 -27.02 33.40
N VAL A 127 37.85 -27.72 32.27
CA VAL A 127 39.01 -27.81 31.39
C VAL A 127 38.64 -27.32 30.00
N VAL A 128 39.43 -26.39 29.48
CA VAL A 128 39.26 -25.81 28.13
C VAL A 128 40.47 -26.18 27.30
N ASN A 129 40.25 -26.92 26.20
CA ASN A 129 41.30 -27.25 25.24
C ASN A 129 41.07 -26.41 23.97
N VAL A 130 42.11 -25.69 23.54
CA VAL A 130 42.10 -24.88 22.30
C VAL A 130 43.03 -25.54 21.29
N LYS A 131 42.47 -25.93 20.13
CA LYS A 131 43.20 -26.48 18.99
C LYS A 131 43.31 -25.49 17.86
N PHE A 132 44.43 -25.49 17.16
CA PHE A 132 44.71 -24.65 16.03
C PHE A 132 44.71 -25.44 14.71
N ASP A 133 44.58 -24.81 13.58
CA ASP A 133 44.51 -25.42 12.25
C ASP A 133 45.90 -25.59 11.60
N ASP A 134 46.96 -25.11 12.26
CA ASP A 134 48.36 -25.22 11.87
C ASP A 134 49.16 -26.13 12.84
N GLN A 135 50.46 -26.02 12.83
CA GLN A 135 51.35 -26.78 13.73
C GLN A 135 51.44 -26.19 15.14
N THR A 136 50.67 -25.15 15.47
CA THR A 136 50.63 -24.53 16.81
C THR A 136 50.18 -25.58 17.84
N PRO A 137 50.92 -25.80 18.94
CA PRO A 137 50.53 -26.76 19.95
C PRO A 137 49.18 -26.43 20.62
N GLU A 138 48.37 -27.48 20.83
CA GLU A 138 47.16 -27.38 21.62
C GLU A 138 47.45 -26.79 23.00
N GLN A 139 46.55 -25.91 23.49
CA GLN A 139 46.64 -25.30 24.81
C GLN A 139 45.51 -25.79 25.71
N THR A 140 45.86 -26.26 26.90
CA THR A 140 44.93 -26.75 27.90
C THR A 140 44.90 -25.82 29.08
N PHE A 141 43.74 -25.24 29.36
CA PHE A 141 43.49 -24.36 30.49
C PHE A 141 42.64 -25.10 31.54
N LYS A 142 43.24 -25.40 32.70
CA LYS A 142 42.55 -26.02 33.84
C LYS A 142 42.09 -24.94 34.79
N LEU A 143 40.79 -24.72 34.89
CA LEU A 143 40.19 -23.63 35.69
C LEU A 143 39.89 -24.10 37.11
N GLY A 144 40.48 -23.42 38.07
CA GLY A 144 40.23 -23.60 39.49
C GLY A 144 39.16 -22.63 40.03
N ARG A 145 39.17 -22.46 41.37
CA ARG A 145 38.22 -21.51 42.03
C ARG A 145 38.54 -20.07 41.66
N ARG A 146 37.51 -19.21 41.75
CA ARG A 146 37.69 -17.76 41.68
C ARG A 146 38.10 -17.21 43.05
N GLY A 147 38.89 -16.15 43.03
CA GLY A 147 39.32 -15.37 44.18
C GLY A 147 38.57 -14.01 44.26
N VAL A 148 38.85 -13.24 45.28
CA VAL A 148 38.29 -11.90 45.44
C VAL A 148 38.96 -10.92 44.47
N GLY A 149 38.18 -9.93 43.98
CA GLY A 149 38.71 -8.85 43.12
C GLY A 149 38.89 -9.23 41.65
N GLY A 150 38.00 -10.10 41.08
CA GLY A 150 37.99 -10.45 39.64
C GLY A 150 39.20 -11.32 39.24
N ARG A 151 39.63 -12.20 40.11
CA ARG A 151 40.75 -13.12 39.90
C ARG A 151 40.30 -14.58 39.88
N GLY A 152 41.05 -15.44 39.18
CA GLY A 152 40.84 -16.89 39.16
C GLY A 152 42.15 -17.64 39.22
N TYR A 153 42.10 -18.88 39.73
CA TYR A 153 43.29 -19.77 39.72
C TYR A 153 43.24 -20.65 38.47
N LEU A 154 44.40 -20.78 37.82
CA LEU A 154 44.50 -21.55 36.59
C LEU A 154 45.84 -22.34 36.52
N MET A 155 45.80 -23.52 35.92
CA MET A 155 47.03 -24.22 35.44
C MET A 155 46.96 -24.29 33.89
N LEU A 156 48.13 -24.10 33.27
CA LEU A 156 48.30 -24.17 31.82
C LEU A 156 48.98 -25.47 31.45
N ASN A 157 48.39 -26.24 30.57
CA ASN A 157 48.88 -27.54 30.11
C ASN A 157 49.14 -28.48 31.30
N ASP A 158 50.23 -29.26 31.30
CA ASP A 158 50.63 -30.13 32.39
C ASP A 158 51.67 -29.50 33.31
N ASP A 159 51.90 -28.19 33.20
CA ASP A 159 52.75 -27.45 34.12
C ASP A 159 52.06 -27.31 35.49
N PRO A 160 52.64 -27.83 36.61
CA PRO A 160 52.04 -27.72 37.93
C PRO A 160 52.07 -26.32 38.53
N THR A 161 52.54 -25.32 37.77
CA THR A 161 52.51 -23.92 38.16
C THR A 161 51.09 -23.40 38.19
N ARG A 162 50.71 -22.74 39.29
CA ARG A 162 49.42 -22.10 39.44
C ARG A 162 49.55 -20.62 39.10
N TYR A 163 48.67 -20.15 38.27
CA TYR A 163 48.61 -18.74 37.87
C TYR A 163 47.40 -18.08 38.53
N VAL A 164 47.55 -16.88 39.04
CA VAL A 164 46.48 -16.00 39.44
C VAL A 164 46.17 -15.11 38.26
N VAL A 165 45.08 -15.41 37.53
CA VAL A 165 44.70 -14.75 36.29
C VAL A 165 43.49 -13.84 36.49
N ASN A 166 43.17 -12.93 35.55
CA ASN A 166 41.88 -12.31 35.46
C ASN A 166 40.78 -13.38 35.28
N ASP A 167 39.59 -13.16 35.87
CA ASP A 167 38.53 -14.20 35.90
C ASP A 167 37.62 -14.22 34.68
N ASP A 168 37.97 -13.52 33.58
CA ASP A 168 37.13 -13.40 32.39
C ASP A 168 36.83 -14.74 31.73
N LEU A 169 37.85 -15.62 31.61
CA LEU A 169 37.63 -16.98 31.11
C LEU A 169 36.79 -17.81 32.08
N HIS A 170 36.99 -17.67 33.40
CA HIS A 170 36.21 -18.36 34.42
C HIS A 170 34.75 -17.96 34.33
N LYS A 171 34.43 -16.66 34.15
CA LYS A 171 33.05 -16.18 33.96
C LYS A 171 32.41 -16.83 32.74
N THR A 172 33.07 -16.77 31.62
CA THR A 172 32.55 -17.33 30.36
C THR A 172 32.31 -18.83 30.45
N ILE A 173 33.19 -19.57 31.11
CA ILE A 173 33.11 -21.03 31.14
C ILE A 173 32.25 -21.56 32.30
N LEU A 174 32.24 -20.90 33.46
CA LEU A 174 31.59 -21.40 34.66
C LEU A 174 30.18 -20.78 34.88
N ASP A 175 29.99 -19.53 34.48
CA ASP A 175 28.73 -18.80 34.74
C ASP A 175 27.76 -18.80 33.54
N GLU A 176 28.27 -18.87 32.30
CA GLU A 176 27.43 -18.90 31.12
C GLU A 176 26.96 -20.33 30.79
N ASP A 177 25.75 -20.45 30.24
CA ASP A 177 25.26 -21.73 29.68
C ASP A 177 25.70 -21.81 28.21
N ILE A 178 26.13 -23.01 27.78
CA ILE A 178 26.47 -23.30 26.39
C ILE A 178 25.27 -23.02 25.45
N ASN A 179 24.07 -23.16 25.94
CA ASN A 179 22.83 -22.82 25.21
C ASN A 179 22.74 -21.34 24.83
N ASP A 180 23.40 -20.45 25.59
CA ASP A 180 23.45 -19.02 25.26
C ASP A 180 24.37 -18.72 24.06
N TRP A 181 25.26 -19.66 23.74
CA TRP A 181 26.14 -19.57 22.56
C TRP A 181 25.48 -20.12 21.31
N ARG A 182 24.35 -20.86 21.42
CA ARG A 182 23.61 -21.37 20.26
C ARG A 182 22.92 -20.25 19.50
N SER A 183 22.85 -20.40 18.17
CA SER A 183 22.06 -19.49 17.35
C SER A 183 20.58 -19.62 17.72
N LYS A 184 19.97 -18.51 18.13
CA LYS A 184 18.53 -18.46 18.46
C LYS A 184 17.65 -18.23 17.23
N SER A 185 18.25 -18.15 16.02
CA SER A 185 17.54 -17.96 14.76
C SER A 185 17.98 -18.97 13.72
N PHE A 186 17.09 -19.27 12.78
CA PHE A 186 17.33 -20.17 11.67
C PHE A 186 17.33 -19.39 10.36
N LYS A 187 17.98 -19.95 9.34
CA LYS A 187 17.98 -19.41 7.99
C LYS A 187 17.36 -20.44 7.05
N ALA A 188 16.22 -20.07 6.45
CA ALA A 188 15.61 -20.88 5.41
C ALA A 188 16.53 -20.91 4.16
N PRO A 189 16.51 -21.99 3.39
CA PRO A 189 17.02 -21.98 2.02
C PRO A 189 16.28 -20.92 1.20
N THR A 190 16.95 -20.35 0.22
CA THR A 190 16.27 -19.45 -0.72
C THR A 190 15.25 -20.23 -1.56
N GLU A 191 14.15 -19.58 -1.94
CA GLU A 191 13.07 -20.21 -2.75
C GLU A 191 13.63 -20.92 -3.99
N GLY A 192 14.70 -20.34 -4.62
CA GLY A 192 15.36 -20.92 -5.78
C GLY A 192 16.01 -22.27 -5.53
N GLN A 193 16.37 -22.55 -4.28
CA GLN A 193 17.03 -23.79 -3.85
C GLN A 193 16.04 -24.89 -3.40
N ILE A 194 14.72 -24.63 -3.42
CA ILE A 194 13.72 -25.57 -2.94
C ILE A 194 12.96 -26.15 -4.13
N ASN A 195 12.91 -27.47 -4.22
CA ASN A 195 12.21 -28.21 -5.26
C ASN A 195 10.81 -28.64 -4.80
N GLN A 196 10.65 -28.94 -3.51
CA GLN A 196 9.39 -29.41 -2.93
C GLN A 196 9.27 -28.95 -1.49
N VAL A 197 8.04 -28.64 -1.09
CA VAL A 197 7.62 -28.43 0.29
C VAL A 197 6.55 -29.46 0.63
N THR A 198 6.80 -30.28 1.64
CA THR A 198 5.80 -31.17 2.22
C THR A 198 5.45 -30.64 3.60
N LYS A 199 4.18 -30.39 3.86
CA LYS A 199 3.68 -29.96 5.15
C LYS A 199 2.58 -30.91 5.64
N VAL A 200 2.64 -31.28 6.90
CA VAL A 200 1.61 -32.07 7.57
C VAL A 200 1.22 -31.35 8.87
N ASP A 201 -0.05 -31.08 9.06
CA ASP A 201 -0.62 -30.51 10.28
C ASP A 201 -2.06 -31.01 10.51
N GLU A 202 -2.82 -30.37 11.39
CA GLU A 202 -4.21 -30.70 11.68
C GLU A 202 -5.15 -30.62 10.47
N HIS A 203 -4.79 -29.86 9.44
CA HIS A 203 -5.53 -29.74 8.17
C HIS A 203 -5.16 -30.83 7.16
N GLY A 204 -4.22 -31.71 7.51
CA GLY A 204 -3.77 -32.80 6.65
C GLY A 204 -2.41 -32.56 5.99
N ARG A 205 -2.13 -33.39 4.98
CA ARG A 205 -0.88 -33.33 4.21
C ARG A 205 -1.04 -32.46 2.98
N ILE A 206 -0.10 -31.53 2.79
CA ILE A 206 0.01 -30.67 1.61
C ILE A 206 1.40 -30.87 0.98
N ASP A 207 1.42 -31.27 -0.26
CA ASP A 207 2.63 -31.34 -1.06
C ASP A 207 2.61 -30.24 -2.15
N ILE A 208 3.66 -29.46 -2.21
CA ILE A 208 3.85 -28.39 -3.21
C ILE A 208 5.17 -28.64 -3.91
N VAL A 209 5.15 -28.72 -5.22
CA VAL A 209 6.33 -28.98 -6.06
C VAL A 209 6.60 -27.81 -7.00
N LYS A 210 7.86 -27.59 -7.30
CA LYS A 210 8.27 -26.57 -8.25
C LYS A 210 8.50 -27.20 -9.63
N SER A 211 7.74 -26.74 -10.62
CA SER A 211 7.88 -27.16 -12.01
C SER A 211 8.01 -25.92 -12.89
N ASN A 212 9.03 -25.85 -13.72
CA ASN A 212 9.30 -24.73 -14.62
C ASN A 212 9.29 -23.35 -13.90
N GLY A 213 9.83 -23.33 -12.68
CA GLY A 213 9.88 -22.09 -11.86
C GLY A 213 8.59 -21.70 -11.14
N MET A 214 7.49 -22.40 -11.39
CA MET A 214 6.19 -22.17 -10.76
C MET A 214 5.89 -23.23 -9.71
N TRP A 215 5.18 -22.84 -8.64
CA TRP A 215 4.70 -23.75 -7.61
C TRP A 215 3.35 -24.35 -8.01
N ALA A 216 3.18 -25.64 -7.78
CA ALA A 216 1.95 -26.36 -8.00
C ALA A 216 1.69 -27.35 -6.86
N PHE A 217 0.43 -27.60 -6.55
CA PHE A 217 0.06 -28.71 -5.65
C PHE A 217 0.42 -30.06 -6.29
N ALA A 218 0.76 -31.01 -5.44
CA ALA A 218 0.95 -32.41 -5.78
C ALA A 218 0.08 -33.29 -4.86
N GLY A 219 -0.18 -34.53 -5.29
CA GLY A 219 -1.01 -35.46 -4.54
C GLY A 219 -2.51 -35.12 -4.60
N ASP A 220 -3.16 -35.05 -3.43
CA ASP A 220 -4.63 -34.93 -3.35
C ASP A 220 -5.14 -33.50 -3.56
N HIS A 221 -4.28 -32.51 -3.56
CA HIS A 221 -4.64 -31.11 -3.79
C HIS A 221 -4.44 -30.71 -5.24
N THR A 222 -5.31 -29.85 -5.74
CA THR A 222 -5.29 -29.35 -7.10
C THR A 222 -5.44 -27.83 -7.15
N GLY A 223 -5.17 -27.23 -8.30
CA GLY A 223 -5.25 -25.79 -8.51
C GLY A 223 -3.89 -25.09 -8.42
N ARG A 224 -3.90 -23.78 -8.62
CA ARG A 224 -2.67 -22.98 -8.63
C ARG A 224 -2.26 -22.62 -7.21
N VAL A 225 -0.95 -22.56 -7.00
CA VAL A 225 -0.35 -22.20 -5.71
C VAL A 225 0.12 -20.74 -5.78
N SER A 226 -0.18 -19.97 -4.75
CA SER A 226 0.30 -18.60 -4.59
C SER A 226 1.77 -18.60 -4.25
N ARG A 227 2.59 -18.05 -5.14
CA ARG A 227 4.02 -17.86 -4.87
C ARG A 227 4.26 -16.98 -3.63
N GLU A 228 3.43 -15.97 -3.46
CA GLU A 228 3.51 -15.06 -2.31
C GLU A 228 3.30 -15.81 -0.99
N GLU A 229 2.26 -16.65 -0.90
CA GLU A 229 1.96 -17.42 0.31
C GLU A 229 3.04 -18.48 0.59
N VAL A 230 3.58 -19.14 -0.45
CA VAL A 230 4.73 -20.04 -0.28
C VAL A 230 5.96 -19.26 0.23
N THR A 231 6.22 -18.07 -0.33
CA THR A 231 7.33 -17.23 0.12
C THR A 231 7.14 -16.80 1.59
N LYS A 232 5.91 -16.47 2.01
CA LYS A 232 5.58 -16.17 3.41
C LYS A 232 5.80 -17.38 4.31
N LEU A 233 5.34 -18.56 3.88
CA LEU A 233 5.52 -19.81 4.62
C LEU A 233 7.00 -20.16 4.81
N LEU A 234 7.81 -20.04 3.75
CA LEU A 234 9.24 -20.27 3.84
C LEU A 234 9.94 -19.19 4.67
N GLY A 235 9.51 -17.94 4.53
CA GLY A 235 9.99 -16.80 5.30
C GLY A 235 9.74 -16.93 6.79
N ALA A 236 8.69 -17.66 7.19
CA ALA A 236 8.35 -17.91 8.59
C ALA A 236 9.52 -18.59 9.34
N ILE A 237 10.31 -19.44 8.67
CA ILE A 237 11.52 -20.06 9.26
C ILE A 237 12.53 -19.00 9.69
N ASN A 238 12.72 -17.95 8.90
CA ASN A 238 13.68 -16.88 9.20
C ASN A 238 13.25 -16.00 10.38
N THR A 239 11.97 -16.05 10.76
CA THR A 239 11.41 -15.24 11.86
C THR A 239 11.35 -16.02 13.18
N ILE A 240 11.64 -17.33 13.16
CA ILE A 240 11.69 -18.13 14.39
C ILE A 240 12.79 -17.59 15.29
N PHE A 241 12.41 -17.28 16.52
CA PHE A 241 13.33 -16.98 17.59
C PHE A 241 13.20 -18.04 18.70
N VAL A 242 14.30 -18.75 18.97
CA VAL A 242 14.36 -19.74 20.05
C VAL A 242 14.26 -19.02 21.38
N ALA A 243 13.14 -19.23 22.08
CA ALA A 243 12.93 -18.66 23.40
C ALA A 243 13.80 -19.33 24.44
N GLU A 244 13.93 -20.67 24.36
CA GLU A 244 14.67 -21.50 25.29
C GLU A 244 15.09 -22.81 24.61
N PHE A 245 16.30 -23.31 24.87
CA PHE A 245 16.72 -24.67 24.52
C PHE A 245 16.38 -25.60 25.68
N VAL A 246 15.73 -26.73 25.39
CA VAL A 246 15.13 -27.60 26.40
C VAL A 246 15.91 -28.89 26.59
N ALA A 247 16.22 -29.59 25.51
CA ALA A 247 16.88 -30.88 25.58
C ALA A 247 17.69 -31.18 24.30
N ASP A 248 18.79 -31.90 24.48
CA ASP A 248 19.60 -32.46 23.43
C ASP A 248 19.37 -33.95 23.35
N GLU A 249 19.03 -34.49 22.18
CA GLU A 249 18.80 -35.92 21.92
C GLU A 249 17.94 -36.62 23.01
N PRO A 250 16.74 -36.10 23.35
CA PRO A 250 15.92 -36.70 24.37
C PRO A 250 15.53 -38.12 23.98
N ALA A 251 15.56 -39.04 24.95
CA ALA A 251 15.21 -40.46 24.75
C ALA A 251 13.73 -40.65 24.39
N ASP A 252 12.86 -39.74 24.83
CA ASP A 252 11.43 -39.78 24.59
C ASP A 252 10.95 -38.42 24.00
N LEU A 253 10.54 -38.46 22.76
CA LEU A 253 10.00 -37.32 22.06
C LEU A 253 8.51 -37.07 22.35
N SER A 254 7.80 -38.07 22.91
CA SER A 254 6.38 -37.95 23.20
C SER A 254 6.07 -36.93 24.32
N VAL A 255 7.03 -36.71 25.22
CA VAL A 255 6.97 -35.68 26.29
C VAL A 255 6.83 -34.27 25.70
N TYR A 256 7.26 -34.07 24.47
CA TYR A 256 7.23 -32.80 23.74
C TYR A 256 6.18 -32.78 22.62
N GLY A 257 5.42 -33.90 22.44
CA GLY A 257 4.52 -34.07 21.28
C GLY A 257 5.23 -34.12 19.95
N LEU A 258 6.51 -34.47 19.93
CA LEU A 258 7.38 -34.46 18.72
C LEU A 258 7.49 -35.85 18.06
N ASP A 259 6.97 -36.92 18.70
CA ASP A 259 6.73 -38.24 18.09
C ASP A 259 5.59 -38.18 17.06
N GLN A 260 4.59 -37.31 17.29
CA GLN A 260 3.50 -36.99 16.40
C GLN A 260 3.31 -35.46 16.34
N PRO A 261 4.20 -34.74 15.66
CA PRO A 261 4.21 -33.29 15.70
C PRO A 261 2.93 -32.68 15.12
N LYS A 262 2.44 -31.60 15.75
CA LYS A 262 1.30 -30.80 15.26
C LYS A 262 1.56 -30.15 13.91
N VAL A 263 2.82 -29.82 13.64
CA VAL A 263 3.29 -29.35 12.33
C VAL A 263 4.60 -30.07 12.00
N LEU A 264 4.64 -30.69 10.85
CA LEU A 264 5.87 -31.21 10.24
C LEU A 264 6.02 -30.63 8.85
N MET A 265 6.99 -29.75 8.65
CA MET A 265 7.29 -29.18 7.32
C MET A 265 8.69 -29.56 6.87
N THR A 266 8.76 -30.24 5.72
CA THR A 266 10.00 -30.72 5.12
C THR A 266 10.24 -30.01 3.78
N LEU A 267 11.41 -29.42 3.64
CA LEU A 267 11.90 -28.78 2.41
C LEU A 267 12.87 -29.73 1.73
N GLN A 268 12.60 -30.04 0.47
CA GLN A 268 13.51 -30.79 -0.38
C GLN A 268 14.36 -29.84 -1.23
N LEU A 269 15.67 -30.00 -1.13
CA LEU A 269 16.67 -29.25 -1.89
C LEU A 269 17.31 -30.13 -2.95
N PRO A 270 17.92 -29.54 -3.99
CA PRO A 270 18.72 -30.29 -4.95
C PRO A 270 19.82 -31.11 -4.26
N ALA A 271 20.20 -32.18 -4.88
CA ALA A 271 21.36 -32.93 -4.48
C ALA A 271 22.63 -32.03 -4.44
N ALA A 272 23.55 -32.33 -3.55
CA ALA A 272 24.83 -31.63 -3.54
C ALA A 272 25.57 -31.87 -4.85
N GLU A 273 26.18 -30.83 -5.43
CA GLU A 273 27.05 -30.99 -6.57
C GLU A 273 28.27 -31.83 -6.15
N VAL A 274 28.47 -32.94 -6.83
CA VAL A 274 29.73 -33.73 -6.67
C VAL A 274 30.84 -32.94 -7.35
N LYS A 275 31.76 -32.37 -6.59
CA LYS A 275 32.99 -31.81 -7.16
C LYS A 275 33.69 -32.94 -7.90
N LYS A 276 33.82 -32.84 -9.21
CA LYS A 276 34.67 -33.76 -10.01
C LYS A 276 36.13 -33.55 -9.53
N THR A 277 36.61 -34.47 -8.73
CA THR A 277 38.04 -34.63 -8.53
C THR A 277 38.58 -35.30 -9.79
N ASP A 278 39.64 -34.72 -10.35
CA ASP A 278 40.36 -35.24 -11.53
C ASP A 278 41.17 -36.50 -11.18
N GLU A 279 40.52 -37.57 -10.74
CA GLU A 279 41.18 -38.87 -10.56
C GLU A 279 40.43 -39.96 -11.30
N LYS A 280 41.26 -40.73 -12.00
CA LYS A 280 40.94 -41.77 -12.98
C LYS A 280 40.41 -43.10 -12.39
N ASP A 281 39.72 -43.08 -11.27
CA ASP A 281 39.09 -44.31 -10.69
C ASP A 281 37.59 -44.06 -10.46
N ALA A 282 36.84 -44.05 -11.54
CA ALA A 282 35.36 -43.99 -11.52
C ALA A 282 34.78 -45.41 -11.42
N GLN A 283 34.81 -46.00 -10.23
CA GLN A 283 33.90 -47.07 -9.85
C GLN A 283 33.11 -46.61 -8.63
N ASP A 284 31.78 -46.56 -8.77
CA ASP A 284 30.77 -46.11 -7.78
C ASP A 284 30.69 -44.60 -7.50
N VAL A 285 30.30 -43.82 -8.51
CA VAL A 285 29.73 -42.50 -8.23
C VAL A 285 28.32 -42.70 -7.66
N ALA A 286 28.16 -42.61 -6.34
CA ALA A 286 26.88 -42.67 -5.67
C ALA A 286 25.93 -41.60 -6.30
N THR A 287 24.75 -42.03 -6.70
CA THR A 287 23.75 -41.10 -7.25
C THR A 287 23.50 -39.97 -6.23
N PRO A 288 23.70 -38.69 -6.64
CA PRO A 288 23.50 -37.59 -5.72
C PRO A 288 22.11 -37.61 -5.10
N GLN A 289 22.01 -37.68 -3.78
CA GLN A 289 20.76 -37.76 -3.04
C GLN A 289 20.23 -36.35 -2.73
N PRO A 290 18.90 -36.12 -2.79
CA PRO A 290 18.31 -34.87 -2.34
C PRO A 290 18.67 -34.56 -0.90
N ARG A 291 18.84 -33.28 -0.59
CA ARG A 291 19.03 -32.79 0.78
C ARG A 291 17.68 -32.32 1.33
N TYR A 292 17.55 -32.33 2.62
CA TYR A 292 16.33 -31.95 3.28
C TYR A 292 16.59 -30.99 4.44
N LYS A 293 15.61 -30.15 4.74
CA LYS A 293 15.51 -29.40 6.00
C LYS A 293 14.11 -29.57 6.54
N THR A 294 14.01 -29.86 7.85
CA THR A 294 12.72 -30.15 8.46
C THR A 294 12.54 -29.30 9.72
N ILE A 295 11.38 -28.68 9.84
CA ILE A 295 10.87 -28.13 11.10
C ILE A 295 9.74 -29.00 11.60
N ALA A 296 9.81 -29.40 12.88
CA ALA A 296 8.73 -30.09 13.57
C ALA A 296 8.30 -29.26 14.79
N ILE A 297 6.99 -29.07 14.98
CA ILE A 297 6.42 -28.35 16.11
C ILE A 297 5.45 -29.29 16.82
N GLY A 298 5.71 -29.51 18.09
CA GLY A 298 4.98 -30.44 18.95
C GLY A 298 3.90 -29.77 19.82
N ASP A 299 3.82 -30.23 21.06
CA ASP A 299 2.82 -29.77 22.01
C ASP A 299 3.12 -28.37 22.58
N PRO A 300 2.10 -27.64 23.05
CA PRO A 300 2.32 -26.43 23.81
C PRO A 300 3.06 -26.73 25.11
N VAL A 301 3.90 -25.81 25.56
CA VAL A 301 4.72 -25.95 26.77
C VAL A 301 3.87 -25.96 28.02
N ASP A 302 2.75 -25.23 28.00
CA ASP A 302 1.82 -25.10 29.13
C ASP A 302 0.36 -24.92 28.67
N LEU A 303 -0.55 -24.87 29.63
CA LEU A 303 -1.98 -24.69 29.38
C LEU A 303 -2.33 -23.32 28.74
N LYS A 304 -1.48 -22.33 28.87
CA LYS A 304 -1.70 -21.00 28.25
C LYS A 304 -1.41 -21.01 26.76
N LYS A 305 -0.66 -22.01 26.29
CA LYS A 305 -0.28 -22.18 24.88
C LYS A 305 0.46 -20.97 24.29
N GLU A 306 1.23 -20.29 25.12
CA GLU A 306 2.04 -19.14 24.69
C GLU A 306 3.30 -19.56 23.93
N ARG A 307 3.78 -20.79 24.19
CA ARG A 307 4.96 -21.39 23.59
C ARG A 307 4.70 -22.84 23.20
N TYR A 308 5.46 -23.33 22.21
CA TYR A 308 5.40 -24.70 21.70
C TYR A 308 6.79 -25.28 21.65
N PHE A 309 6.90 -26.60 21.88
CA PHE A 309 8.12 -27.34 21.65
C PHE A 309 8.36 -27.51 20.15
N ALA A 310 9.63 -27.39 19.72
CA ALA A 310 9.97 -27.54 18.31
C ALA A 310 11.38 -28.06 18.12
N THR A 311 11.64 -28.59 16.92
CA THR A 311 12.99 -28.94 16.45
C THR A 311 13.21 -28.43 15.04
N TYR A 312 14.47 -28.24 14.67
CA TYR A 312 14.90 -27.95 13.31
C TYR A 312 16.05 -28.87 12.92
N ALA A 313 15.95 -29.53 11.79
CA ALA A 313 16.93 -30.53 11.34
C ALA A 313 17.49 -30.22 9.94
N ASP A 314 18.75 -30.50 9.75
CA ASP A 314 19.41 -30.65 8.46
C ASP A 314 19.27 -32.11 8.00
N GLY A 315 18.04 -32.51 7.60
CA GLY A 315 17.66 -33.87 7.24
C GLY A 315 16.16 -34.06 7.23
N GLN A 316 15.72 -35.27 6.93
CA GLN A 316 14.33 -35.68 7.08
C GLN A 316 14.04 -36.03 8.55
N GLY A 317 12.81 -35.76 8.98
CA GLY A 317 12.32 -36.13 10.31
C GLY A 317 12.62 -35.08 11.38
N VAL A 318 12.39 -35.48 12.63
CA VAL A 318 12.49 -34.61 13.80
C VAL A 318 13.96 -34.35 14.14
N GLY A 319 14.29 -33.11 14.48
CA GLY A 319 15.64 -32.73 14.87
C GLY A 319 16.03 -33.23 16.27
N LYS A 320 17.33 -33.21 16.55
CA LYS A 320 17.90 -33.71 17.79
C LYS A 320 17.85 -32.73 18.97
N VAL A 321 17.72 -31.44 18.67
CA VAL A 321 17.67 -30.36 19.68
C VAL A 321 16.25 -29.85 19.82
N VAL A 322 15.69 -30.00 21.01
CA VAL A 322 14.37 -29.49 21.36
C VAL A 322 14.50 -28.08 21.93
N PHE A 323 13.71 -27.16 21.39
CA PHE A 323 13.64 -25.77 21.82
C PHE A 323 12.18 -25.31 21.91
N GLN A 324 11.95 -24.14 22.50
CA GLN A 324 10.66 -23.48 22.54
C GLN A 324 10.59 -22.35 21.53
N LEU A 325 9.45 -22.25 20.83
CA LEU A 325 9.08 -21.10 19.99
C LEU A 325 7.78 -20.48 20.45
N ASN A 326 7.53 -19.23 20.09
CA ASN A 326 6.32 -18.52 20.47
C ASN A 326 5.10 -18.98 19.65
N LYS A 327 3.91 -18.82 20.21
CA LYS A 327 2.63 -19.10 19.54
C LYS A 327 2.51 -18.38 18.19
N SER A 328 2.93 -17.12 18.10
CA SER A 328 2.89 -16.36 16.87
C SER A 328 3.78 -16.95 15.76
N ASP A 329 4.83 -17.69 16.10
CA ASP A 329 5.63 -18.41 15.13
C ASP A 329 4.96 -19.72 14.72
N TYR A 330 4.38 -20.47 15.66
CA TYR A 330 3.57 -21.65 15.37
C TYR A 330 2.45 -21.38 14.36
N GLU A 331 1.66 -20.32 14.58
CA GLU A 331 0.52 -19.95 13.74
C GLU A 331 0.89 -19.67 12.27
N LYS A 332 2.13 -19.27 11.99
CA LYS A 332 2.62 -19.06 10.62
C LYS A 332 2.74 -20.37 9.83
N PHE A 333 2.90 -21.49 10.50
CA PHE A 333 3.05 -22.81 9.88
C PHE A 333 1.73 -23.58 9.77
N VAL A 334 0.72 -23.22 10.56
CA VAL A 334 -0.62 -23.83 10.49
C VAL A 334 -1.38 -23.20 9.32
N LYS A 335 -1.35 -23.86 8.17
CA LYS A 335 -1.93 -23.40 6.93
C LYS A 335 -2.68 -24.53 6.24
N ASP A 336 -3.93 -24.30 5.86
CA ASP A 336 -4.67 -25.21 5.01
C ASP A 336 -4.28 -25.04 3.51
N ALA A 337 -4.74 -25.91 2.66
CA ALA A 337 -4.45 -25.85 1.23
C ALA A 337 -5.05 -24.59 0.58
N ASP A 338 -6.21 -24.14 1.06
CA ASP A 338 -6.90 -22.99 0.49
C ASP A 338 -6.14 -21.68 0.75
N SER A 339 -5.51 -21.54 1.91
CA SER A 339 -4.66 -20.40 2.24
C SER A 339 -3.37 -20.30 1.39
N LEU A 340 -2.98 -21.41 0.76
CA LEU A 340 -1.82 -21.48 -0.13
C LEU A 340 -2.21 -21.37 -1.62
N ARG A 341 -3.52 -21.33 -1.95
CA ARG A 341 -3.98 -21.16 -3.33
C ARG A 341 -3.74 -19.75 -3.82
N ASP A 342 -3.53 -19.63 -5.12
CA ASP A 342 -3.50 -18.35 -5.81
C ASP A 342 -4.94 -17.84 -5.95
N PRO A 343 -5.32 -16.71 -5.33
CA PRO A 343 -6.68 -16.20 -5.39
C PRO A 343 -7.02 -15.50 -6.71
N SER A 344 -6.05 -15.25 -7.60
CA SER A 344 -6.28 -14.57 -8.87
C SER A 344 -7.06 -15.45 -9.85
N LEU A 345 -7.94 -14.87 -10.63
CA LEU A 345 -8.74 -15.61 -11.62
C LEU A 345 -7.89 -16.08 -12.81
N THR A 346 -6.86 -15.32 -13.14
CA THR A 346 -5.92 -15.63 -14.22
C THR A 346 -4.49 -15.31 -13.77
N PRO A 347 -3.48 -16.06 -14.21
CA PRO A 347 -2.07 -15.71 -13.98
C PRO A 347 -1.56 -14.66 -14.99
N ILE A 348 -2.39 -14.27 -15.97
CA ILE A 348 -1.99 -13.31 -17.00
C ILE A 348 -1.86 -11.92 -16.39
N VAL A 349 -0.73 -11.28 -16.63
CA VAL A 349 -0.51 -9.88 -16.23
C VAL A 349 -1.34 -8.96 -17.13
N THR A 350 -2.01 -7.97 -16.56
CA THR A 350 -2.93 -7.06 -17.27
C THR A 350 -2.30 -6.43 -18.51
N SER A 351 -1.02 -6.04 -18.45
CA SER A 351 -0.29 -5.43 -19.57
C SER A 351 -0.22 -6.32 -20.80
N ASP A 352 -0.20 -7.64 -20.61
CA ASP A 352 -0.01 -8.63 -21.67
C ASP A 352 -1.32 -9.00 -22.36
N ILE A 353 -2.47 -8.65 -21.75
CA ILE A 353 -3.78 -8.92 -22.31
C ILE A 353 -4.01 -8.09 -23.57
N THR A 354 -4.29 -8.78 -24.66
CA THR A 354 -4.54 -8.17 -25.98
C THR A 354 -5.91 -8.47 -26.54
N LYS A 355 -6.67 -9.39 -25.91
CA LYS A 355 -8.00 -9.78 -26.33
C LYS A 355 -8.89 -10.01 -25.12
N LEU A 356 -10.09 -9.50 -25.17
CA LEU A 356 -11.18 -9.82 -24.23
C LEU A 356 -12.42 -10.17 -25.05
N LEU A 357 -12.97 -11.36 -24.81
CA LEU A 357 -14.24 -11.81 -25.35
C LEU A 357 -15.17 -12.18 -24.19
N ILE A 358 -16.37 -11.61 -24.15
CA ILE A 358 -17.42 -11.93 -23.18
C ILE A 358 -18.59 -12.53 -23.96
N ALA A 359 -19.08 -13.70 -23.52
CA ALA A 359 -20.20 -14.38 -24.14
C ALA A 359 -21.21 -14.89 -23.10
N GLN A 360 -22.50 -14.91 -23.47
CA GLN A 360 -23.59 -15.53 -22.74
C GLN A 360 -24.18 -16.65 -23.56
N GLY A 361 -23.96 -17.91 -23.12
CA GLY A 361 -24.27 -19.07 -23.94
C GLY A 361 -23.47 -19.06 -25.25
N SER A 362 -24.17 -19.03 -26.38
CA SER A 362 -23.57 -18.92 -27.73
C SER A 362 -23.35 -17.48 -28.20
N ASP A 363 -23.95 -16.53 -27.52
CA ASP A 363 -24.00 -15.15 -27.99
C ASP A 363 -22.81 -14.32 -27.48
N THR A 364 -22.10 -13.71 -28.43
CA THR A 364 -21.02 -12.76 -28.08
C THR A 364 -21.62 -11.45 -27.58
N VAL A 365 -21.38 -11.14 -26.30
CA VAL A 365 -21.79 -9.87 -25.68
C VAL A 365 -20.79 -8.78 -26.02
N LEU A 366 -19.50 -9.06 -25.94
CA LEU A 366 -18.43 -8.11 -26.22
C LEU A 366 -17.20 -8.82 -26.75
N GLN A 367 -16.61 -8.26 -27.81
CA GLN A 367 -15.26 -8.63 -28.24
C GLN A 367 -14.44 -7.36 -28.45
N ILE A 368 -13.31 -7.25 -27.77
CA ILE A 368 -12.36 -6.16 -27.92
C ILE A 368 -10.94 -6.70 -28.05
N ASN A 369 -10.14 -6.00 -28.84
CA ASN A 369 -8.74 -6.34 -29.09
C ASN A 369 -7.86 -5.11 -28.90
N LYS A 370 -6.65 -5.29 -28.37
CA LYS A 370 -5.66 -4.24 -28.18
C LYS A 370 -4.65 -4.26 -29.31
N GLY A 371 -4.65 -3.21 -30.12
CA GLY A 371 -3.69 -3.01 -31.21
C GLY A 371 -2.70 -1.87 -30.89
N ALA A 372 -1.93 -1.45 -31.86
CA ALA A 372 -0.97 -0.34 -31.72
C ALA A 372 -1.62 1.00 -31.32
N ALA A 373 -2.88 1.21 -31.73
CA ALA A 373 -3.68 2.39 -31.38
C ALA A 373 -4.46 2.25 -30.05
N GLY A 374 -4.25 1.17 -29.29
CA GLY A 374 -4.99 0.87 -28.06
C GLY A 374 -6.14 -0.12 -28.28
N TRP A 375 -7.10 -0.13 -27.33
CA TRP A 375 -8.26 -1.01 -27.37
C TRP A 375 -9.26 -0.60 -28.44
N GLY A 376 -9.79 -1.56 -29.21
CA GLY A 376 -10.84 -1.37 -30.19
C GLY A 376 -11.80 -2.54 -30.21
N TYR A 377 -13.00 -2.35 -30.78
CA TYR A 377 -13.96 -3.45 -30.96
C TYR A 377 -13.41 -4.50 -31.96
N GLY A 378 -13.68 -5.78 -31.66
CA GLY A 378 -13.52 -6.89 -32.60
C GLY A 378 -14.69 -6.97 -33.56
N ASP A 379 -14.79 -8.07 -34.34
CA ASP A 379 -15.89 -8.29 -35.27
C ASP A 379 -17.08 -8.98 -34.57
N PRO A 380 -18.33 -8.54 -34.84
CA PRO A 380 -18.69 -7.38 -35.66
C PRO A 380 -18.41 -6.06 -34.92
N LYS A 381 -17.92 -5.05 -35.66
CA LYS A 381 -17.66 -3.72 -35.09
C LYS A 381 -18.97 -2.92 -35.01
N PRO A 382 -19.32 -2.35 -33.86
CA PRO A 382 -20.38 -1.37 -33.79
C PRO A 382 -20.01 -0.10 -34.58
N GLY A 383 -21.00 0.68 -34.99
CA GLY A 383 -20.79 1.91 -35.76
C GLY A 383 -20.15 3.07 -35.01
N TYR A 384 -19.56 2.82 -33.86
CA TYR A 384 -18.93 3.82 -32.96
C TYR A 384 -17.63 3.31 -32.34
N GLY A 385 -16.78 4.24 -31.90
CA GLY A 385 -15.51 3.93 -31.25
C GLY A 385 -15.68 3.39 -29.83
N LEU A 386 -14.68 2.68 -29.34
CA LEU A 386 -14.57 2.19 -27.96
C LEU A 386 -13.94 3.25 -27.06
N ASP A 387 -14.45 3.40 -25.85
CA ASP A 387 -13.74 4.11 -24.78
C ASP A 387 -12.62 3.22 -24.24
N ALA A 388 -11.37 3.56 -24.57
CA ALA A 388 -10.21 2.78 -24.20
C ALA A 388 -10.03 2.69 -22.67
N ALA A 389 -10.37 3.75 -21.91
CA ALA A 389 -10.25 3.76 -20.46
C ALA A 389 -11.29 2.82 -19.80
N LEU A 390 -12.52 2.79 -20.32
CA LEU A 390 -13.54 1.85 -19.84
C LEU A 390 -13.20 0.40 -20.20
N ALA A 391 -12.62 0.17 -21.39
CA ALA A 391 -12.14 -1.14 -21.79
C ALA A 391 -11.02 -1.62 -20.84
N GLU A 392 -10.07 -0.76 -20.53
CA GLU A 392 -8.96 -1.08 -19.62
C GLU A 392 -9.47 -1.34 -18.20
N LYS A 393 -10.42 -0.55 -17.72
CA LYS A 393 -11.07 -0.77 -16.43
C LYS A 393 -11.81 -2.12 -16.36
N LEU A 394 -12.45 -2.54 -17.45
CA LEU A 394 -13.11 -3.84 -17.55
C LEU A 394 -12.09 -4.99 -17.49
N VAL A 395 -10.97 -4.88 -18.20
CA VAL A 395 -9.88 -5.86 -18.16
C VAL A 395 -9.26 -5.92 -16.75
N ASN A 396 -8.99 -4.76 -16.14
CA ASN A 396 -8.46 -4.68 -14.79
C ASN A 396 -9.38 -5.36 -13.76
N SER A 397 -10.70 -5.21 -13.90
CA SER A 397 -11.65 -5.86 -12.98
C SER A 397 -11.54 -7.38 -12.97
N LEU A 398 -11.09 -7.99 -14.07
CA LEU A 398 -10.85 -9.44 -14.16
C LEU A 398 -9.51 -9.86 -13.56
N THR A 399 -8.48 -9.07 -13.75
CA THR A 399 -7.13 -9.36 -13.22
C THR A 399 -6.97 -8.98 -11.74
N ASP A 400 -7.76 -8.03 -11.27
CA ASP A 400 -7.75 -7.57 -9.88
C ASP A 400 -8.69 -8.37 -8.98
N ALA A 401 -9.72 -9.03 -9.56
CA ALA A 401 -10.66 -9.85 -8.81
C ALA A 401 -9.95 -10.99 -8.08
N ARG A 402 -10.33 -11.20 -6.83
CA ARG A 402 -9.74 -12.22 -5.97
C ARG A 402 -10.81 -13.17 -5.42
N ALA A 403 -10.49 -14.45 -5.44
CA ALA A 403 -11.29 -15.46 -4.77
C ALA A 403 -11.21 -15.29 -3.25
N THR A 404 -12.34 -15.43 -2.58
CA THR A 404 -12.45 -15.45 -1.11
C THR A 404 -12.69 -16.87 -0.56
N GLY A 405 -12.84 -17.85 -1.45
CA GLY A 405 -13.01 -19.25 -1.11
C GLY A 405 -12.89 -20.13 -2.35
N TYR A 406 -12.85 -21.42 -2.15
CA TYR A 406 -12.62 -22.39 -3.21
C TYR A 406 -13.55 -23.59 -3.10
N ILE A 407 -13.89 -24.21 -4.23
CA ILE A 407 -14.66 -25.46 -4.30
C ILE A 407 -13.89 -26.46 -5.16
N VAL A 408 -13.51 -27.59 -4.58
CA VAL A 408 -12.82 -28.66 -5.34
C VAL A 408 -13.86 -29.51 -6.06
N ASN A 409 -13.65 -29.77 -7.35
CA ASN A 409 -14.54 -30.54 -8.22
C ASN A 409 -16.01 -30.04 -8.19
N PRO A 410 -16.26 -28.74 -8.45
CA PRO A 410 -17.60 -28.19 -8.41
C PRO A 410 -18.50 -28.87 -9.42
N LYS A 411 -19.74 -29.15 -9.01
CA LYS A 411 -20.79 -29.74 -9.91
C LYS A 411 -21.86 -28.68 -10.12
N PHE A 412 -22.02 -28.23 -11.37
CA PHE A 412 -23.06 -27.28 -11.72
C PHE A 412 -24.23 -27.98 -12.41
N ILE A 413 -25.44 -27.65 -11.98
CA ILE A 413 -26.69 -28.14 -12.58
C ILE A 413 -27.03 -27.32 -13.84
N ARG A 414 -26.59 -26.07 -13.88
CA ARG A 414 -26.86 -25.11 -14.96
C ARG A 414 -25.56 -24.76 -15.71
N PRO A 415 -25.66 -24.39 -17.00
CA PRO A 415 -24.54 -23.87 -17.75
C PRO A 415 -24.01 -22.56 -17.09
N PRO A 416 -22.79 -22.10 -17.44
CA PRO A 416 -22.28 -20.84 -16.94
C PRO A 416 -23.20 -19.69 -17.31
N LEU A 417 -23.31 -18.71 -16.42
CA LEU A 417 -24.02 -17.44 -16.66
C LEU A 417 -23.35 -16.67 -17.79
N MET A 418 -22.02 -16.78 -17.85
CA MET A 418 -21.18 -16.04 -18.77
C MET A 418 -19.84 -16.75 -18.91
N SER A 419 -19.20 -16.61 -20.07
CA SER A 419 -17.83 -16.98 -20.29
C SER A 419 -17.00 -15.76 -20.70
N VAL A 420 -15.77 -15.68 -20.19
CA VAL A 420 -14.82 -14.63 -20.50
C VAL A 420 -13.55 -15.28 -21.04
N THR A 421 -13.12 -14.87 -22.23
CA THR A 421 -11.87 -15.34 -22.82
C THR A 421 -10.86 -14.20 -22.83
N LEU A 422 -9.69 -14.46 -22.26
CA LEU A 422 -8.55 -13.54 -22.22
C LEU A 422 -7.43 -14.07 -23.10
N GLY A 423 -7.09 -13.34 -24.15
CA GLY A 423 -5.91 -13.61 -24.96
C GLY A 423 -4.78 -12.68 -24.59
N ALA A 424 -3.54 -13.18 -24.56
CA ALA A 424 -2.39 -12.41 -24.14
C ALA A 424 -1.15 -12.67 -24.97
N THR A 425 -0.30 -11.67 -25.09
CA THR A 425 1.00 -11.80 -25.78
C THR A 425 1.91 -12.75 -24.99
N GLY A 426 2.58 -13.67 -25.71
CA GLY A 426 3.51 -14.62 -25.10
C GLY A 426 2.87 -15.85 -24.46
N HIS A 427 1.54 -15.97 -24.49
CA HIS A 427 0.80 -17.14 -24.03
C HIS A 427 0.38 -18.02 -25.19
N ALA A 428 0.55 -19.35 -25.04
CA ALA A 428 0.25 -20.33 -26.10
C ALA A 428 -1.26 -20.54 -26.33
N SER A 429 -2.09 -20.23 -25.34
CA SER A 429 -3.55 -20.37 -25.38
C SER A 429 -4.22 -19.26 -24.60
N ASP A 430 -5.45 -18.96 -25.00
CA ASP A 430 -6.32 -18.04 -24.27
C ASP A 430 -6.74 -18.66 -22.92
N ASP A 431 -6.93 -17.82 -21.90
CA ASP A 431 -7.60 -18.20 -20.66
C ASP A 431 -9.11 -18.06 -20.80
N VAL A 432 -9.85 -19.11 -20.50
CA VAL A 432 -11.31 -19.12 -20.51
C VAL A 432 -11.82 -19.19 -19.07
N LEU A 433 -12.51 -18.16 -18.62
CA LEU A 433 -13.15 -18.07 -17.32
C LEU A 433 -14.65 -18.33 -17.47
N SER A 434 -15.13 -19.45 -16.95
CA SER A 434 -16.56 -19.79 -16.91
C SER A 434 -17.16 -19.33 -15.59
N ILE A 435 -18.07 -18.35 -15.63
CA ILE A 435 -18.71 -17.75 -14.47
C ILE A 435 -20.05 -18.44 -14.21
N HIS A 436 -20.16 -19.14 -13.10
CA HIS A 436 -21.35 -19.87 -12.68
C HIS A 436 -22.08 -19.18 -11.52
N ALA A 437 -23.37 -19.45 -11.39
CA ALA A 437 -24.11 -19.03 -10.20
C ALA A 437 -23.49 -19.71 -8.96
N GLY A 438 -23.16 -18.90 -7.96
CA GLY A 438 -22.69 -19.33 -6.65
C GLY A 438 -23.77 -19.11 -5.58
N GLY A 439 -23.41 -18.44 -4.49
CA GLY A 439 -24.37 -18.01 -3.44
C GLY A 439 -25.03 -16.67 -3.75
N ASP A 440 -25.66 -16.10 -2.70
CA ASP A 440 -26.32 -14.78 -2.84
C ASP A 440 -25.30 -13.66 -3.11
N ASP A 441 -24.13 -13.71 -2.51
CA ASP A 441 -23.12 -12.64 -2.56
C ASP A 441 -21.93 -12.94 -3.47
N PHE A 442 -21.80 -14.17 -4.00
CA PHE A 442 -20.67 -14.55 -4.83
C PHE A 442 -21.07 -15.35 -6.06
N VAL A 443 -20.18 -15.42 -7.03
CA VAL A 443 -20.19 -16.32 -8.17
C VAL A 443 -19.02 -17.30 -8.09
N THR A 444 -19.14 -18.45 -8.73
CA THR A 444 -18.03 -19.40 -8.83
C THR A 444 -17.44 -19.35 -10.24
N VAL A 445 -16.15 -19.04 -10.33
CA VAL A 445 -15.42 -18.97 -11.60
C VAL A 445 -14.55 -20.21 -11.77
N ILE A 446 -14.61 -20.84 -12.95
CA ILE A 446 -13.71 -21.92 -13.34
C ILE A 446 -12.85 -21.43 -14.50
N ARG A 447 -11.55 -21.63 -14.40
CA ARG A 447 -10.58 -21.31 -15.45
C ARG A 447 -10.20 -22.57 -16.23
N ASN A 448 -10.27 -22.52 -17.56
CA ASN A 448 -9.79 -23.58 -18.47
C ASN A 448 -10.22 -25.00 -18.09
N ASN A 449 -11.43 -25.18 -17.54
CA ASN A 449 -11.94 -26.45 -17.00
C ASN A 449 -11.08 -27.02 -15.85
N GLU A 450 -10.39 -26.18 -15.08
CA GLU A 450 -9.70 -26.59 -13.86
C GLU A 450 -10.68 -27.30 -12.89
N THR A 451 -10.14 -28.18 -12.06
CA THR A 451 -10.92 -28.91 -11.05
C THR A 451 -11.25 -28.07 -9.81
N VAL A 452 -10.82 -26.83 -9.76
CA VAL A 452 -11.08 -25.88 -8.67
C VAL A 452 -11.94 -24.73 -9.19
N GLY A 453 -13.03 -24.47 -8.47
CA GLY A 453 -13.85 -23.27 -8.64
C GLY A 453 -13.45 -22.20 -7.64
N TYR A 454 -13.38 -20.97 -8.09
CA TYR A 454 -12.98 -19.77 -7.36
C TYR A 454 -14.23 -18.98 -6.99
N ASN A 455 -14.55 -18.87 -5.68
CA ASN A 455 -15.68 -18.08 -5.21
C ASN A 455 -15.26 -16.61 -5.12
N VAL A 456 -15.88 -15.80 -5.97
CA VAL A 456 -15.56 -14.37 -6.13
C VAL A 456 -16.76 -13.53 -5.74
N PRO A 457 -16.62 -12.49 -4.91
CA PRO A 457 -17.71 -11.58 -4.59
C PRO A 457 -18.31 -10.98 -5.87
N LYS A 458 -19.65 -10.97 -5.98
CA LYS A 458 -20.33 -10.40 -7.16
C LYS A 458 -19.94 -8.97 -7.44
N ALA A 459 -19.65 -8.19 -6.40
CA ALA A 459 -19.24 -6.79 -6.51
C ALA A 459 -17.96 -6.62 -7.33
N GLU A 460 -17.00 -7.54 -7.23
CA GLU A 460 -15.73 -7.48 -7.98
C GLU A 460 -15.92 -7.72 -9.48
N LEU A 461 -16.91 -8.54 -9.85
CA LEU A 461 -17.22 -8.87 -11.25
C LEU A 461 -18.44 -8.12 -11.79
N GLN A 462 -18.99 -7.16 -11.04
CA GLN A 462 -20.19 -6.41 -11.43
C GLN A 462 -20.05 -5.75 -12.81
N GLN A 463 -18.90 -5.17 -13.10
CA GLN A 463 -18.63 -4.53 -14.39
C GLN A 463 -18.65 -5.54 -15.55
N VAL A 464 -18.07 -6.71 -15.33
CA VAL A 464 -18.04 -7.80 -16.32
C VAL A 464 -19.42 -8.37 -16.55
N MET A 465 -20.14 -8.70 -15.46
CA MET A 465 -21.49 -9.29 -15.50
C MET A 465 -22.54 -8.33 -16.02
N GLY A 466 -22.37 -7.03 -15.77
CA GLY A 466 -23.24 -5.96 -16.26
C GLY A 466 -22.79 -5.34 -17.58
N THR A 467 -21.83 -5.95 -18.29
CA THR A 467 -21.30 -5.38 -19.53
C THR A 467 -22.39 -5.23 -20.59
N GLN A 468 -22.52 -4.01 -21.10
CA GLN A 468 -23.32 -3.66 -22.25
C GLN A 468 -22.43 -2.92 -23.25
N VAL A 469 -22.37 -3.38 -24.48
CA VAL A 469 -21.49 -2.80 -25.53
C VAL A 469 -21.73 -1.31 -25.72
N ALA A 470 -23.01 -0.91 -25.66
CA ALA A 470 -23.39 0.49 -25.80
C ALA A 470 -22.79 1.41 -24.72
N LEU A 471 -22.55 0.90 -23.50
CA LEU A 471 -21.99 1.68 -22.39
C LEU A 471 -20.46 1.85 -22.50
N LEU A 472 -19.80 1.04 -23.33
CA LEU A 472 -18.36 1.13 -23.60
C LEU A 472 -18.03 2.05 -24.78
N ARG A 473 -19.03 2.70 -25.35
CA ARG A 473 -18.87 3.66 -26.43
C ARG A 473 -17.93 4.79 -26.00
N ASN A 474 -17.07 5.28 -26.92
CA ASN A 474 -16.25 6.44 -26.70
C ASN A 474 -17.12 7.63 -26.27
N ARG A 475 -16.70 8.30 -25.20
CA ARG A 475 -17.43 9.43 -24.62
C ARG A 475 -17.31 10.69 -25.47
N ILE A 476 -16.31 10.81 -26.34
CA ILE A 476 -16.20 11.94 -27.26
C ILE A 476 -17.20 11.73 -28.40
N ILE A 477 -18.25 12.54 -28.41
CA ILE A 477 -19.31 12.49 -29.43
C ILE A 477 -18.84 13.27 -30.67
N LYS A 478 -18.24 14.42 -30.43
CA LYS A 478 -17.69 15.28 -31.49
C LYS A 478 -16.43 15.97 -30.99
N ASP A 479 -15.35 15.78 -31.71
CA ASP A 479 -14.02 16.36 -31.37
C ASP A 479 -13.77 17.65 -32.17
N TRP A 480 -14.61 18.67 -31.94
CA TRP A 480 -14.36 20.02 -32.44
C TRP A 480 -13.55 20.81 -31.41
N LYS A 481 -12.89 21.86 -31.89
CA LYS A 481 -12.27 22.86 -31.04
C LYS A 481 -13.17 24.11 -31.02
N PRO A 482 -13.18 24.93 -29.93
CA PRO A 482 -13.93 26.19 -29.91
C PRO A 482 -13.62 27.12 -31.09
N ALA A 483 -12.35 27.07 -31.57
CA ALA A 483 -11.93 27.84 -32.72
C ALA A 483 -12.59 27.44 -34.05
N ASP A 484 -13.08 26.21 -34.15
CA ASP A 484 -13.72 25.71 -35.38
C ASP A 484 -15.18 26.17 -35.49
N LEU A 485 -15.79 26.62 -34.41
CA LEU A 485 -17.19 27.04 -34.37
C LEU A 485 -17.40 28.40 -35.00
N LYS A 486 -18.45 28.53 -35.82
CA LYS A 486 -18.83 29.74 -36.55
C LYS A 486 -20.17 30.30 -36.13
N SER A 487 -21.09 29.47 -35.71
CA SER A 487 -22.42 29.86 -35.23
C SER A 487 -22.85 29.06 -34.04
N VAL A 488 -23.61 29.69 -33.17
CA VAL A 488 -24.28 29.03 -32.04
C VAL A 488 -25.65 29.66 -31.85
N ASP A 489 -26.71 28.88 -31.92
CA ASP A 489 -28.07 29.31 -31.65
C ASP A 489 -28.52 28.62 -30.35
N VAL A 490 -28.97 29.37 -29.36
CA VAL A 490 -29.41 28.84 -28.08
C VAL A 490 -30.91 29.18 -27.94
N ILE A 491 -31.76 28.16 -27.80
CA ILE A 491 -33.16 28.33 -27.49
C ILE A 491 -33.35 28.06 -26.00
N LEU A 492 -33.80 29.05 -25.28
CA LEU A 492 -34.05 28.97 -23.85
C LEU A 492 -35.36 28.22 -23.57
N PRO A 493 -35.48 27.49 -22.43
CA PRO A 493 -36.72 26.82 -22.02
C PRO A 493 -37.73 27.78 -21.39
N ASP A 494 -37.86 29.01 -21.96
CA ASP A 494 -38.81 30.00 -21.53
C ASP A 494 -40.12 29.88 -22.34
N ALA A 495 -41.22 30.45 -21.83
CA ALA A 495 -42.56 30.37 -22.49
C ALA A 495 -42.53 30.99 -23.91
N SER A 496 -41.60 31.87 -24.19
CA SER A 496 -41.44 32.52 -25.48
C SER A 496 -40.49 31.76 -26.40
N GLN A 497 -39.81 30.70 -25.89
CA GLN A 497 -38.72 29.99 -26.58
C GLN A 497 -37.69 30.98 -27.17
N THR A 498 -37.20 31.89 -26.33
CA THR A 498 -36.30 32.95 -26.73
C THR A 498 -35.06 32.34 -27.40
N MET A 499 -34.80 32.74 -28.64
CA MET A 499 -33.64 32.32 -29.41
C MET A 499 -32.52 33.37 -29.32
N LEU A 500 -31.36 32.95 -28.85
CA LEU A 500 -30.13 33.76 -28.87
C LEU A 500 -29.24 33.26 -29.98
N GLN A 501 -28.96 34.13 -30.98
CA GLN A 501 -28.17 33.78 -32.15
C GLN A 501 -26.80 34.45 -32.07
N PHE A 502 -25.76 33.63 -32.04
CA PHE A 502 -24.40 34.10 -32.02
C PHE A 502 -23.71 33.75 -33.34
N THR A 503 -23.05 34.74 -33.94
CA THR A 503 -22.24 34.54 -35.10
C THR A 503 -20.81 35.02 -34.83
N ARG A 504 -19.85 34.29 -35.36
CA ARG A 504 -18.43 34.65 -35.23
C ARG A 504 -17.94 35.48 -36.37
N ASP A 505 -17.48 36.69 -36.06
CA ASP A 505 -16.83 37.59 -36.99
C ASP A 505 -15.34 37.69 -36.62
N ASN A 506 -14.48 37.07 -37.44
CA ASN A 506 -13.07 36.89 -37.15
C ASN A 506 -12.81 36.19 -35.80
N ALA A 507 -12.34 36.91 -34.79
CA ALA A 507 -12.02 36.39 -33.46
C ALA A 507 -13.11 36.71 -32.42
N SER A 508 -14.15 37.51 -32.75
CA SER A 508 -15.18 37.96 -31.83
C SER A 508 -16.54 37.35 -32.15
N TRP A 509 -17.33 37.11 -31.11
CA TRP A 509 -18.71 36.69 -31.23
C TRP A 509 -19.66 37.87 -31.13
N LYS A 510 -20.72 37.86 -31.91
CA LYS A 510 -21.79 38.88 -31.89
C LYS A 510 -23.11 38.20 -31.59
N LEU A 511 -23.87 38.75 -30.66
CA LEU A 511 -25.24 38.35 -30.38
C LEU A 511 -26.20 39.21 -31.18
N GLU A 512 -27.07 38.61 -31.98
CA GLU A 512 -28.06 39.31 -32.79
C GLU A 512 -29.06 40.07 -31.90
N GLY A 513 -29.29 41.34 -32.26
CA GLY A 513 -30.21 42.21 -31.50
C GLY A 513 -29.61 42.85 -30.25
N TYR A 514 -28.35 42.59 -29.93
CA TYR A 514 -27.69 43.16 -28.76
C TYR A 514 -26.28 43.76 -29.16
N ASP A 515 -25.98 44.87 -28.54
CA ASP A 515 -24.64 45.51 -28.73
C ASP A 515 -23.53 44.77 -27.96
N LYS A 516 -23.88 44.07 -26.90
CA LYS A 516 -22.97 43.33 -26.01
C LYS A 516 -23.55 41.95 -25.70
N HIS A 517 -22.72 41.07 -25.16
CA HIS A 517 -23.11 39.76 -24.59
C HIS A 517 -22.16 39.37 -23.46
N GLU A 518 -22.49 38.38 -22.66
CA GLU A 518 -21.61 37.86 -21.62
C GLU A 518 -20.53 36.95 -22.22
N SER A 519 -19.44 37.56 -22.62
CA SER A 519 -18.35 36.89 -23.37
C SER A 519 -17.71 35.72 -22.66
N PHE A 520 -17.58 35.78 -21.31
CA PHE A 520 -17.03 34.68 -20.52
C PHE A 520 -17.97 33.50 -20.49
N ALA A 521 -19.28 33.74 -20.24
CA ALA A 521 -20.30 32.68 -20.21
C ALA A 521 -20.40 31.97 -21.57
N LEU A 522 -20.37 32.74 -22.67
CA LEU A 522 -20.34 32.16 -24.01
C LEU A 522 -19.08 31.34 -24.25
N THR A 523 -17.90 31.84 -23.88
CA THR A 523 -16.65 31.11 -24.03
C THR A 523 -16.66 29.81 -23.25
N ASP A 524 -17.08 29.83 -21.99
CA ASP A 524 -17.18 28.65 -21.13
C ASP A 524 -18.14 27.60 -21.70
N MET A 525 -19.28 28.04 -22.27
CA MET A 525 -20.22 27.15 -22.95
C MET A 525 -19.60 26.53 -24.20
N LEU A 526 -18.89 27.31 -25.02
CA LEU A 526 -18.22 26.83 -26.24
C LEU A 526 -17.09 25.84 -25.92
N ASP A 527 -16.31 26.09 -24.88
CA ASP A 527 -15.26 25.20 -24.41
C ASP A 527 -15.82 23.86 -23.90
N ALA A 528 -17.06 23.85 -23.39
CA ALA A 528 -17.73 22.64 -22.96
C ALA A 528 -18.39 21.86 -24.12
N LEU A 529 -18.82 22.58 -25.19
CA LEU A 529 -19.39 21.99 -26.40
C LEU A 529 -18.36 21.44 -27.38
N ALA A 530 -17.16 21.95 -27.31
CA ALA A 530 -16.09 21.59 -28.25
C ALA A 530 -14.78 21.25 -27.50
N PRO A 531 -14.54 19.97 -27.18
CA PRO A 531 -15.26 18.77 -27.67
C PRO A 531 -16.52 18.40 -26.86
N LEU A 532 -17.57 17.97 -27.54
CA LEU A 532 -18.77 17.42 -26.89
C LEU A 532 -18.49 16.02 -26.34
N LYS A 533 -18.71 15.86 -25.03
CA LYS A 533 -18.47 14.59 -24.30
C LYS A 533 -19.69 14.14 -23.53
N ALA A 534 -19.98 12.83 -23.60
CA ALA A 534 -20.90 12.19 -22.66
C ALA A 534 -20.22 11.94 -21.31
N GLU A 535 -20.88 12.17 -20.20
CA GLU A 535 -20.47 11.69 -18.90
C GLU A 535 -20.76 10.18 -18.76
N SER A 536 -21.94 9.76 -19.24
CA SER A 536 -22.39 8.37 -19.25
C SER A 536 -23.32 8.11 -20.42
N TRP A 537 -23.25 6.89 -20.94
CA TRP A 537 -24.23 6.38 -21.94
C TRP A 537 -25.46 5.76 -21.27
N GLN A 538 -25.42 5.51 -19.97
CA GLN A 538 -26.59 5.06 -19.20
C GLN A 538 -27.42 6.27 -18.82
N VAL A 539 -28.60 6.39 -19.42
CA VAL A 539 -29.53 7.49 -19.23
C VAL A 539 -30.55 7.13 -18.15
N ASN A 540 -30.73 8.02 -17.17
CA ASN A 540 -31.67 7.83 -16.06
C ASN A 540 -32.98 8.55 -16.33
N GLY A 541 -33.77 8.06 -17.28
CA GLY A 541 -35.07 8.61 -17.61
C GLY A 541 -35.15 9.32 -18.97
N PRO A 542 -36.33 9.79 -19.37
CA PRO A 542 -36.52 10.56 -20.60
C PRO A 542 -36.01 12.01 -20.44
N LEU A 543 -35.87 12.69 -21.57
CA LEU A 543 -35.66 14.14 -21.59
C LEU A 543 -36.89 14.83 -20.99
N GLY A 544 -36.71 15.81 -20.12
CA GLY A 544 -37.77 16.58 -19.49
C GLY A 544 -38.40 17.63 -20.45
N ASP A 545 -39.29 18.48 -19.91
CA ASP A 545 -39.96 19.53 -20.67
C ASP A 545 -39.16 20.85 -20.71
N ASP A 546 -38.41 21.14 -19.64
CA ASP A 546 -37.59 22.36 -19.52
C ASP A 546 -36.20 22.18 -20.17
N VAL A 547 -36.16 22.19 -21.48
CA VAL A 547 -35.00 21.81 -22.27
C VAL A 547 -34.36 23.00 -22.95
N TYR A 548 -33.06 23.21 -22.70
CA TYR A 548 -32.24 24.07 -23.54
C TYR A 548 -31.93 23.37 -24.86
N THR A 549 -32.13 24.05 -25.99
CA THR A 549 -31.74 23.55 -27.30
C THR A 549 -30.62 24.39 -27.84
N VAL A 550 -29.48 23.77 -28.13
CA VAL A 550 -28.30 24.44 -28.69
C VAL A 550 -27.95 23.84 -30.04
N SER A 551 -27.99 24.69 -31.08
CA SER A 551 -27.51 24.31 -32.41
C SER A 551 -26.22 25.06 -32.69
N TYR A 552 -25.11 24.30 -32.89
CA TYR A 552 -23.80 24.89 -33.07
C TYR A 552 -23.00 24.16 -34.16
N GLY A 553 -22.08 24.83 -34.77
CA GLY A 553 -21.30 24.20 -35.82
C GLY A 553 -20.29 25.14 -36.53
N ASN A 554 -19.68 24.56 -37.57
CA ASN A 554 -18.80 25.24 -38.52
C ASN A 554 -19.53 25.43 -39.86
N ASP A 555 -18.77 25.82 -40.88
CA ASP A 555 -19.33 26.08 -42.23
C ASP A 555 -19.90 24.81 -42.90
N ASP A 556 -19.39 23.62 -42.53
CA ASP A 556 -19.75 22.35 -43.17
C ASP A 556 -20.79 21.53 -42.41
N GLN A 557 -20.83 21.61 -41.07
CA GLN A 557 -21.63 20.80 -40.22
C GLN A 557 -22.23 21.55 -39.04
N LYS A 558 -23.49 21.27 -38.73
CA LYS A 558 -24.21 21.79 -37.58
C LYS A 558 -24.74 20.63 -36.73
N LEU A 559 -24.59 20.71 -35.43
CA LEU A 559 -25.15 19.80 -34.47
C LEU A 559 -26.23 20.49 -33.68
N THR A 560 -27.30 19.77 -33.33
CA THR A 560 -28.37 20.26 -32.43
C THR A 560 -28.43 19.35 -31.24
N LEU A 561 -28.20 19.93 -30.07
CA LEU A 561 -28.20 19.29 -28.78
C LEU A 561 -29.33 19.84 -27.92
N LYS A 562 -30.11 18.94 -27.33
CA LYS A 562 -31.11 19.26 -26.29
C LYS A 562 -30.54 18.82 -24.94
N VAL A 563 -30.67 19.67 -23.92
CA VAL A 563 -30.17 19.39 -22.56
C VAL A 563 -31.23 19.71 -21.54
N ASP A 564 -31.63 18.73 -20.74
CA ASP A 564 -32.45 18.91 -19.57
C ASP A 564 -31.55 19.17 -18.35
N PRO A 565 -31.57 20.37 -17.76
CA PRO A 565 -30.66 20.71 -16.66
C PRO A 565 -31.01 19.97 -15.35
N THR A 566 -32.24 19.50 -15.18
CA THR A 566 -32.71 18.83 -13.96
C THR A 566 -32.25 17.36 -13.93
N SER A 567 -32.51 16.65 -15.02
CA SER A 567 -32.13 15.23 -15.13
C SER A 567 -30.69 15.03 -15.61
N ARG A 568 -30.06 16.07 -16.17
CA ARG A 568 -28.74 16.03 -16.87
C ARG A 568 -28.75 15.10 -18.08
N VAL A 569 -29.94 14.81 -18.62
CA VAL A 569 -30.08 14.08 -19.87
C VAL A 569 -29.86 15.03 -21.03
N ALA A 570 -29.03 14.63 -21.96
CA ALA A 570 -28.85 15.32 -23.22
C ALA A 570 -29.22 14.41 -24.39
N GLN A 571 -29.76 15.01 -25.46
CA GLN A 571 -30.13 14.35 -26.69
C GLN A 571 -29.48 15.10 -27.88
N LEU A 572 -28.66 14.39 -28.62
CA LEU A 572 -28.27 14.83 -29.97
C LEU A 572 -29.49 14.54 -30.90
N VAL A 573 -29.88 15.52 -31.71
CA VAL A 573 -31.08 15.39 -32.54
C VAL A 573 -30.82 14.53 -33.79
N GLU A 574 -29.65 14.73 -34.41
CA GLU A 574 -29.20 13.96 -35.60
C GLU A 574 -27.74 13.58 -35.49
N PRO A 575 -27.41 12.29 -35.46
CA PRO A 575 -28.33 11.15 -35.25
C PRO A 575 -28.92 11.18 -33.84
N GLU A 576 -30.15 10.69 -33.68
CA GLU A 576 -30.79 10.67 -32.36
C GLU A 576 -29.98 9.82 -31.39
N LEU A 577 -29.50 10.47 -30.32
CA LEU A 577 -28.62 9.83 -29.37
C LEU A 577 -28.75 10.46 -27.99
N ASN A 578 -29.18 9.68 -27.00
CA ASN A 578 -29.36 10.11 -25.61
C ASN A 578 -28.12 9.74 -24.79
N PHE A 579 -27.71 10.65 -23.90
CA PHE A 579 -26.58 10.46 -22.98
C PHE A 579 -26.71 11.38 -21.77
N MET A 580 -25.94 11.08 -20.73
CA MET A 580 -25.82 11.97 -19.56
C MET A 580 -24.71 12.99 -19.80
N VAL A 581 -24.91 14.20 -19.32
CA VAL A 581 -23.88 15.27 -19.29
C VAL A 581 -23.45 15.60 -17.87
N SER A 582 -22.26 16.17 -17.72
CA SER A 582 -21.76 16.60 -16.42
C SER A 582 -22.56 17.79 -15.86
N GLN A 583 -22.57 17.95 -14.54
CA GLN A 583 -23.15 19.13 -13.91
C GLN A 583 -22.46 20.41 -14.40
N GLU A 584 -21.16 20.38 -14.57
CA GLU A 584 -20.38 21.50 -15.11
C GLU A 584 -20.88 21.97 -16.49
N LEU A 585 -21.22 21.01 -17.39
CA LEU A 585 -21.79 21.36 -18.68
C LEU A 585 -23.17 21.99 -18.50
N VAL A 586 -24.01 21.45 -17.63
CA VAL A 586 -25.33 22.01 -17.34
C VAL A 586 -25.20 23.43 -16.82
N ASP A 587 -24.33 23.70 -15.88
CA ASP A 587 -24.11 25.05 -15.32
C ASP A 587 -23.71 26.05 -16.38
N LYS A 588 -22.89 25.64 -17.34
CA LYS A 588 -22.48 26.48 -18.49
C LYS A 588 -23.63 26.74 -19.46
N PHE A 589 -24.54 25.79 -19.66
CA PHE A 589 -25.73 25.94 -20.50
C PHE A 589 -26.81 26.83 -19.88
N THR A 590 -26.90 26.84 -18.56
CA THR A 590 -27.90 27.61 -17.82
C THR A 590 -27.41 29.02 -17.46
N ALA A 591 -26.14 29.32 -17.76
CA ALA A 591 -25.58 30.65 -17.56
C ALA A 591 -26.29 31.71 -18.46
N GLU A 592 -26.47 32.91 -17.95
CA GLU A 592 -27.02 34.01 -18.73
C GLU A 592 -26.01 34.50 -19.79
N LEU A 593 -26.42 34.45 -21.04
CA LEU A 593 -25.59 34.84 -22.20
C LEU A 593 -25.88 36.26 -22.70
N ARG A 594 -27.08 36.83 -22.37
CA ARG A 594 -27.43 38.20 -22.71
C ARG A 594 -26.64 39.19 -21.85
N PRO A 595 -26.55 40.48 -22.26
CA PRO A 595 -25.89 41.47 -21.42
C PRO A 595 -26.55 41.50 -20.01
N ARG A 596 -25.78 41.26 -18.98
CA ARG A 596 -26.32 41.27 -17.60
C ARG A 596 -26.42 42.67 -17.03
N THR A 597 -25.71 43.65 -17.55
CA THR A 597 -25.79 45.05 -17.12
C THR A 597 -27.01 45.68 -17.74
N ILE A 598 -28.02 46.04 -16.90
CA ILE A 598 -29.28 46.63 -17.29
C ILE A 598 -29.33 48.13 -17.01
N VAL A 599 -28.45 48.62 -16.15
CA VAL A 599 -28.15 50.05 -15.98
C VAL A 599 -26.64 50.22 -16.15
N ASP A 600 -26.21 51.03 -17.09
CA ASP A 600 -24.80 51.28 -17.43
C ASP A 600 -24.54 52.77 -17.26
N LEU A 601 -24.38 53.22 -16.02
CA LEU A 601 -24.11 54.59 -15.64
C LEU A 601 -22.82 54.68 -14.81
N THR A 602 -22.32 55.88 -14.58
CA THR A 602 -21.38 56.12 -13.51
C THR A 602 -22.12 56.68 -12.28
N ARG A 603 -21.55 56.54 -11.09
CA ARG A 603 -22.15 57.11 -9.87
C ARG A 603 -22.44 58.62 -10.05
N ASP A 604 -21.52 59.36 -10.63
CA ASP A 604 -21.64 60.83 -10.86
C ASP A 604 -22.73 61.18 -11.90
N ALA A 605 -23.15 60.27 -12.74
CA ALA A 605 -24.22 60.44 -13.68
C ALA A 605 -25.63 60.32 -13.01
N ILE A 606 -25.70 59.84 -11.78
CA ILE A 606 -26.93 59.74 -11.01
C ILE A 606 -27.10 61.01 -10.17
N LYS A 607 -28.10 61.82 -10.54
CA LYS A 607 -28.48 63.06 -9.84
C LYS A 607 -29.36 62.80 -8.63
N LYS A 608 -30.26 61.82 -8.72
CA LYS A 608 -31.25 61.53 -7.69
C LYS A 608 -31.69 60.08 -7.72
N VAL A 609 -31.89 59.51 -6.54
CA VAL A 609 -32.50 58.19 -6.32
C VAL A 609 -33.67 58.32 -5.42
N GLN A 610 -34.84 57.77 -5.81
CA GLN A 610 -36.01 57.68 -5.01
C GLN A 610 -36.34 56.21 -4.77
N ILE A 611 -36.44 55.78 -3.50
CA ILE A 611 -36.76 54.44 -3.10
C ILE A 611 -38.06 54.45 -2.28
N ASN A 612 -39.05 53.75 -2.75
CA ASN A 612 -40.33 53.55 -2.03
C ASN A 612 -40.46 52.07 -1.69
N THR A 613 -40.35 51.76 -0.43
CA THR A 613 -40.64 50.44 0.12
C THR A 613 -41.83 50.53 1.09
N ASN A 614 -42.27 49.39 1.63
CA ASN A 614 -43.27 49.38 2.67
C ASN A 614 -42.85 50.12 3.95
N ASP A 615 -41.52 50.15 4.22
CA ASP A 615 -40.90 50.61 5.47
C ASP A 615 -40.22 51.97 5.32
N GLN A 616 -39.87 52.40 4.10
CA GLN A 616 -39.19 53.66 3.86
C GLN A 616 -39.63 54.33 2.54
N ASN A 617 -39.70 55.66 2.59
CA ASN A 617 -39.84 56.48 1.39
C ASN A 617 -38.75 57.55 1.46
N VAL A 618 -37.68 57.33 0.70
CA VAL A 618 -36.47 58.15 0.78
C VAL A 618 -36.14 58.71 -0.58
N THR A 619 -35.89 60.00 -0.62
CA THR A 619 -35.36 60.67 -1.79
C THR A 619 -33.93 61.16 -1.48
N ILE A 620 -32.95 60.68 -2.23
CA ILE A 620 -31.54 60.97 -2.03
C ILE A 620 -31.07 61.77 -3.25
N ASP A 621 -30.65 63.01 -3.03
CA ASP A 621 -30.03 63.88 -4.06
C ASP A 621 -28.51 63.71 -3.96
N HIS A 622 -27.88 63.62 -5.14
CA HIS A 622 -26.42 63.52 -5.29
C HIS A 622 -25.94 64.73 -6.08
N ALA A 623 -25.10 65.56 -5.45
CA ALA A 623 -24.48 66.72 -6.07
C ALA A 623 -23.11 66.96 -5.47
N ASP A 624 -22.14 67.30 -6.31
CA ASP A 624 -20.73 67.60 -5.91
C ASP A 624 -20.12 66.50 -5.00
N GLY A 625 -20.43 65.22 -5.29
CA GLY A 625 -19.90 64.06 -4.53
C GLY A 625 -20.50 63.90 -3.13
N LYS A 626 -21.62 64.58 -2.82
CA LYS A 626 -22.32 64.52 -1.54
C LYS A 626 -23.72 64.03 -1.72
N PHE A 627 -24.15 63.19 -0.74
CA PHE A 627 -25.50 62.67 -0.67
C PHE A 627 -26.32 63.50 0.34
N THR A 628 -27.53 63.89 -0.01
CA THR A 628 -28.45 64.62 0.90
C THR A 628 -29.86 64.08 0.77
N ALA A 629 -30.58 64.04 1.91
CA ALA A 629 -31.98 63.69 1.95
C ALA A 629 -32.74 64.64 2.90
N THR A 630 -33.99 64.97 2.54
CA THR A 630 -34.81 65.85 3.40
C THR A 630 -35.35 65.09 4.59
N GLY A 631 -34.99 65.54 5.81
CA GLY A 631 -35.54 65.01 7.06
C GLY A 631 -34.98 63.66 7.55
N VAL A 632 -33.91 63.17 6.93
CA VAL A 632 -33.27 61.90 7.31
C VAL A 632 -31.76 62.10 7.36
N GLU A 633 -31.09 61.65 8.43
CA GLU A 633 -29.64 61.53 8.46
C GLU A 633 -29.20 60.25 7.75
N LEU A 634 -28.44 60.40 6.67
CA LEU A 634 -28.02 59.31 5.85
C LEU A 634 -26.85 58.54 6.42
N ASP A 635 -26.81 57.23 6.17
CA ASP A 635 -25.62 56.39 6.34
C ASP A 635 -24.85 56.45 5.03
N ASP A 636 -23.80 57.24 4.98
CA ASP A 636 -23.00 57.53 3.78
C ASP A 636 -22.42 56.28 3.12
N GLU A 637 -22.08 55.24 3.90
CA GLU A 637 -21.51 53.97 3.39
C GLU A 637 -22.59 53.20 2.63
N LYS A 638 -23.78 53.03 3.23
CA LYS A 638 -24.90 52.32 2.60
C LYS A 638 -25.42 53.07 1.37
N VAL A 639 -25.53 54.40 1.45
CA VAL A 639 -25.91 55.21 0.29
C VAL A 639 -24.88 55.11 -0.82
N GLY A 640 -23.57 55.10 -0.47
CA GLY A 640 -22.51 54.86 -1.45
C GLY A 640 -22.66 53.50 -2.14
N MET A 641 -22.88 52.41 -1.40
CA MET A 641 -23.15 51.10 -1.98
C MET A 641 -24.38 51.05 -2.86
N LEU A 642 -25.48 51.69 -2.42
CA LEU A 642 -26.69 51.80 -3.22
C LEU A 642 -26.42 52.45 -4.58
N PHE A 643 -25.76 53.61 -4.60
CA PHE A 643 -25.46 54.32 -5.85
C PHE A 643 -24.53 53.53 -6.77
N ASP A 644 -23.53 52.85 -6.21
CA ASP A 644 -22.64 51.98 -6.97
C ASP A 644 -23.39 50.78 -7.57
N THR A 645 -24.25 50.14 -6.78
CA THR A 645 -25.08 49.03 -7.24
C THR A 645 -26.03 49.48 -8.35
N LEU A 646 -26.74 50.61 -8.16
CA LEU A 646 -27.66 51.13 -9.18
C LEU A 646 -26.97 51.66 -10.44
N ALA A 647 -25.78 52.24 -10.31
CA ALA A 647 -25.01 52.72 -11.47
C ALA A 647 -24.60 51.59 -12.43
N GLY A 648 -24.18 50.46 -11.87
CA GLY A 648 -23.76 49.30 -12.65
C GLY A 648 -24.72 48.12 -12.45
N LEU A 649 -26.04 48.31 -12.34
CA LEU A 649 -26.94 47.26 -11.98
C LEU A 649 -26.93 46.07 -12.94
N ARG A 650 -26.64 44.91 -12.40
CA ARG A 650 -26.53 43.64 -13.15
C ARG A 650 -27.64 42.69 -12.70
N VAL A 651 -28.16 41.92 -13.65
CA VAL A 651 -29.11 40.83 -13.38
C VAL A 651 -28.36 39.52 -13.16
N GLU A 652 -28.89 38.68 -12.31
CA GLU A 652 -28.44 37.28 -12.21
C GLU A 652 -28.88 36.53 -13.47
N LYS A 653 -30.16 36.68 -13.83
CA LYS A 653 -30.75 36.11 -15.05
C LYS A 653 -32.01 36.87 -15.45
N TYR A 654 -32.37 36.77 -16.72
CA TYR A 654 -33.68 37.22 -17.21
C TYR A 654 -34.73 36.13 -16.99
N ILE A 655 -35.97 36.53 -16.77
CA ILE A 655 -37.12 35.67 -16.62
C ILE A 655 -38.28 36.15 -17.54
N ASP A 656 -39.20 35.24 -17.91
CA ASP A 656 -40.24 35.54 -18.88
C ASP A 656 -41.24 36.60 -18.39
N SER A 657 -41.73 36.37 -17.20
CA SER A 657 -42.65 37.31 -16.53
C SER A 657 -42.72 36.94 -15.04
N SER A 658 -42.94 37.92 -14.24
CA SER A 658 -43.23 37.71 -12.81
C SER A 658 -44.32 38.65 -12.36
N LYS A 659 -45.20 38.17 -11.50
CA LYS A 659 -46.09 39.05 -10.76
C LYS A 659 -45.30 39.57 -9.56
N ILE A 660 -44.78 40.79 -9.69
CA ILE A 660 -44.05 41.43 -8.62
C ILE A 660 -45.01 41.69 -7.46
N ALA A 661 -44.89 40.89 -6.39
CA ALA A 661 -45.69 41.04 -5.19
C ALA A 661 -45.05 42.11 -4.29
N ARG A 662 -45.85 43.06 -3.80
CA ARG A 662 -45.36 44.15 -2.92
C ARG A 662 -44.19 44.91 -3.50
N PRO A 663 -44.36 45.57 -4.66
CA PRO A 663 -43.23 46.14 -5.39
C PRO A 663 -42.55 47.26 -4.59
N ILE A 664 -41.22 47.12 -4.50
CA ILE A 664 -40.32 48.18 -4.12
C ILE A 664 -40.08 48.98 -5.39
N SER A 665 -40.38 50.28 -5.34
CA SER A 665 -40.13 51.15 -6.48
C SER A 665 -38.84 51.94 -6.30
N VAL A 666 -37.94 51.80 -7.26
CA VAL A 666 -36.67 52.55 -7.32
C VAL A 666 -36.68 53.40 -8.59
N THR A 667 -36.54 54.73 -8.41
CA THR A 667 -36.46 55.66 -9.54
C THR A 667 -35.10 56.36 -9.52
N ILE A 668 -34.37 56.22 -10.61
CA ILE A 668 -33.07 56.86 -10.81
C ILE A 668 -33.33 58.06 -11.75
N THR A 669 -32.89 59.26 -11.37
CA THR A 669 -32.87 60.43 -12.23
C THR A 669 -31.38 60.76 -12.54
N THR A 670 -31.03 60.81 -13.78
CA THR A 670 -29.66 61.10 -14.24
C THR A 670 -29.39 62.60 -14.31
N THR A 671 -28.16 63.01 -14.46
CA THR A 671 -27.72 64.41 -14.58
C THR A 671 -28.26 65.09 -15.85
N ASP A 672 -28.63 64.33 -16.90
CA ASP A 672 -29.31 64.79 -18.11
C ASP A 672 -30.85 64.68 -18.03
N ASP A 673 -31.37 64.57 -16.77
CA ASP A 673 -32.80 64.52 -16.42
C ASP A 673 -33.58 63.34 -17.00
N LYS A 674 -32.93 62.28 -17.43
CA LYS A 674 -33.55 61.00 -17.80
C LYS A 674 -33.94 60.22 -16.55
N THR A 675 -35.05 59.46 -16.66
CA THR A 675 -35.57 58.69 -15.56
C THR A 675 -35.57 57.20 -15.90
N ILE A 676 -35.02 56.37 -15.01
CA ILE A 676 -35.07 54.90 -15.05
C ILE A 676 -35.89 54.45 -13.88
N SER A 677 -36.99 53.69 -14.13
CA SER A 677 -37.85 53.14 -13.11
C SER A 677 -37.67 51.65 -13.02
N ILE A 678 -37.39 51.16 -11.80
CA ILE A 678 -37.19 49.77 -11.48
C ILE A 678 -38.23 49.34 -10.45
N GLN A 679 -38.90 48.24 -10.67
CA GLN A 679 -39.74 47.59 -9.67
C GLN A 679 -39.08 46.30 -9.22
N LEU A 680 -39.01 46.05 -7.91
CA LEU A 680 -38.42 44.86 -7.30
C LEU A 680 -39.47 44.20 -6.38
N GLY A 681 -39.49 42.86 -6.40
CA GLY A 681 -40.29 42.04 -5.50
C GLY A 681 -39.47 41.47 -4.35
N ASP A 682 -40.14 41.06 -3.28
CA ASP A 682 -39.47 40.43 -2.11
C ASP A 682 -38.71 39.13 -2.48
N ASP A 683 -39.03 38.51 -3.61
CA ASP A 683 -38.40 37.31 -4.16
C ASP A 683 -37.17 37.62 -5.06
N LYS A 684 -36.69 38.89 -5.02
CA LYS A 684 -35.59 39.41 -5.81
C LYS A 684 -35.86 39.48 -7.32
N THR A 685 -37.11 39.27 -7.72
CA THR A 685 -37.52 39.55 -9.10
C THR A 685 -37.61 41.03 -9.33
N GLY A 686 -37.31 41.46 -10.55
CA GLY A 686 -37.37 42.89 -10.92
C GLY A 686 -37.92 43.11 -12.31
N GLN A 687 -38.33 44.37 -12.58
CA GLN A 687 -38.80 44.84 -13.88
C GLN A 687 -38.27 46.23 -14.21
N ILE A 688 -37.77 46.37 -15.43
CA ILE A 688 -37.47 47.66 -16.05
C ILE A 688 -38.18 47.67 -17.40
N GLY A 689 -39.16 48.61 -17.61
CA GLY A 689 -39.96 48.62 -18.82
C GLY A 689 -40.71 47.30 -19.01
N SER A 690 -40.48 46.61 -20.12
CA SER A 690 -41.04 45.28 -20.41
C SER A 690 -40.16 44.11 -19.98
N THR A 691 -38.95 44.38 -19.47
CA THR A 691 -37.95 43.35 -19.17
C THR A 691 -38.06 42.91 -17.72
N PHE A 692 -38.23 41.59 -17.50
CA PHE A 692 -38.25 40.97 -16.19
C PHE A 692 -36.91 40.25 -15.93
N PHE A 693 -36.44 40.27 -14.68
CA PHE A 693 -35.16 39.71 -14.30
C PHE A 693 -35.14 39.29 -12.83
N LYS A 694 -34.10 38.57 -12.45
CA LYS A 694 -33.76 38.26 -11.07
C LYS A 694 -32.44 38.91 -10.70
N LEU A 695 -32.35 39.50 -9.50
CA LEU A 695 -31.11 40.07 -8.95
C LEU A 695 -30.36 39.05 -8.10
N ALA A 696 -29.04 39.21 -8.01
CA ALA A 696 -28.24 38.57 -7.01
C ALA A 696 -28.56 39.06 -5.59
N ASP A 697 -28.28 38.24 -4.59
CA ASP A 697 -28.62 38.53 -3.20
C ASP A 697 -28.02 39.85 -2.71
N ASP A 698 -26.74 40.05 -2.98
CA ASP A 698 -26.01 41.24 -2.54
C ASP A 698 -26.54 42.53 -3.20
N ASP A 699 -26.86 42.51 -4.48
CA ASP A 699 -27.42 43.67 -5.20
C ASP A 699 -28.80 44.03 -4.69
N PHE A 700 -29.65 43.01 -4.45
CA PHE A 700 -30.99 43.22 -3.87
C PHE A 700 -30.90 43.81 -2.46
N ASP A 701 -30.02 43.25 -1.61
CA ASP A 701 -29.82 43.70 -0.24
C ASP A 701 -29.28 45.14 -0.17
N ASN A 702 -28.34 45.49 -1.06
CA ASN A 702 -27.81 46.87 -1.17
C ASN A 702 -28.90 47.87 -1.56
N ILE A 703 -29.81 47.47 -2.46
CA ILE A 703 -30.89 48.38 -2.91
C ILE A 703 -31.97 48.53 -1.83
N THR A 704 -32.24 47.48 -1.07
CA THR A 704 -33.36 47.45 -0.09
C THR A 704 -32.93 47.81 1.32
N ALA A 705 -31.65 47.97 1.58
CA ALA A 705 -31.11 48.34 2.88
C ALA A 705 -31.73 49.65 3.41
N LYS A 706 -31.84 49.79 4.71
CA LYS A 706 -32.29 51.02 5.36
C LYS A 706 -31.19 52.07 5.26
N MET A 707 -31.49 53.21 4.58
CA MET A 707 -30.52 54.26 4.24
C MET A 707 -30.26 55.28 5.33
N SER A 708 -31.02 55.22 6.44
CA SER A 708 -30.80 56.09 7.62
C SER A 708 -29.86 55.45 8.62
N LYS A 709 -29.11 56.33 9.34
CA LYS A 709 -28.33 55.97 10.56
C LYS A 709 -29.23 55.45 11.65
#